data_af8479a02bc788280b69015e8c415845
#
_entry.id   af8479a02bc788280b69015e8c415845
#
_cell.length_a   1.000
_cell.length_b   1.000
_cell.length_c   1.000
_cell.angle_alpha   90.00
_cell.angle_beta   90.00
_cell.angle_gamma   90.00
#
_symmetry.space_group_name_H-M   'P 1'
#
loop_
_entity.id
_entity.type
_entity.pdbx_description
1 polymer ?
#
loop_
_entity_poly.entity_id
_entity_poly.type
_entity_poly.pdbx_seq_one_letter_code
_entity_poly.pdbx_strand_id
1 'polypeptide(L)'
;MLSVVVLCDGAGPLAEGAVRSVLNQSCRDLEVLAVVSAEDDAAEVVALLAAHDRRIRPVAEGDVEDAIGLARGRLLTVVDGHDSVLAGAYEAMTGALRRSGADAVVGASRCLSALGPRRCDPPQEHRAARLEEVPGLLRGPIAGAVLARTRLWATALDATGGPRSLPERTIGVLLGAGTLDSLDTEVYAWRSGSSVPGPSARNDAAALCDLAERLGAAASGETEPVRSGLLTHRLGPDLVRLAERCPLEAPVLADRIRRTARSILPSAESSMWSGMRLLDRVLLWVLAHGGQEDLEEVLGSRVEDSTCVPLVVGEGGLIAQPPVLDRIRGVPAQLTGVQDADLVLRCVVDSVGWSGREVLVVRGAAYIEGVDPADTGAPVIEAVGPDGKVLARRVASRCRTPQADLDAGDPWRSYAESGFTVAVPAGEGTSRLRASIAVANRDLTCWLPAPAGSARSVPSPSEDGERRAARGDAHGLLEVVPLLSGAAEPEAPSGNGPHHRVILTGAGLTKGGRLRLSGRSTGLDGGFDLLLVSSRGRVRAAAVPETAGTWRADLDLTEPTTARGAYSLRWESADASGACTVGEDLDGPATELSGSVRSARLIAHRDGSAAVTVMAPLSVTERSRRGRQLLVEQDMGPLVRGVFLESFRGRSGGDNPAAICADLVSHGLDAPVWWSVEDGTVPVPSGADAVVVGSEPWFRALRTAHVIVTNDNLPSWFSKREGQRLLQTWHGTPIKRLLNDAAPGAVSLVYRRLMARQVPQWDLLLAQNEEARRNLCSAMGYTGDVLVGEYPRNAGLLGGTRVRYQVRAELGVPEESPVLLYAPTWRESFRGADGAGPGSLLDAKALAQRTGAVVLVRSHHMNRWRAEHNGIAQVIDVSGHPRVEDLMLAADVLVTDYSSIVFDFDLTGRPIVIYAPDLESYRDVERGLYGGWPEAAAWPLVRTQSELEAVLRRALASPRSAGSVDPAPVKENLARIRRWILDSLDGKEPI
;
A
#
# COMPACT_ATOMS: atom_id res chain seq x y z
N MET A 1 40.90 -2.88 -14.83
CA MET A 1 39.71 -3.62 -15.27
C MET A 1 38.75 -3.81 -14.09
N LEU A 2 37.47 -3.62 -14.29
CA LEU A 2 36.35 -3.81 -13.36
C LEU A 2 35.61 -5.07 -13.78
N SER A 3 35.25 -5.98 -12.86
CA SER A 3 34.33 -7.08 -13.09
C SER A 3 32.97 -6.74 -12.51
N VAL A 4 31.91 -6.94 -13.30
CA VAL A 4 30.53 -6.75 -12.88
C VAL A 4 29.82 -8.08 -13.02
N VAL A 5 29.38 -8.66 -11.90
CA VAL A 5 28.52 -9.84 -11.88
C VAL A 5 27.08 -9.38 -11.98
N VAL A 6 26.34 -9.87 -12.96
CA VAL A 6 24.91 -9.55 -13.12
C VAL A 6 24.11 -10.84 -12.90
N LEU A 7 23.24 -10.84 -11.89
CA LEU A 7 22.37 -11.99 -11.55
C LEU A 7 21.08 -11.90 -12.36
N CYS A 8 20.99 -12.64 -13.45
CA CYS A 8 19.92 -12.54 -14.43
C CYS A 8 18.74 -13.51 -14.14
N ASP A 9 18.91 -14.50 -13.25
CA ASP A 9 17.87 -15.49 -12.94
C ASP A 9 16.60 -14.84 -12.43
N GLY A 10 15.46 -15.21 -13.01
CA GLY A 10 14.14 -14.67 -12.68
C GLY A 10 13.89 -13.24 -13.16
N ALA A 11 14.88 -12.58 -13.81
CA ALA A 11 14.73 -11.20 -14.27
C ALA A 11 14.04 -11.08 -15.62
N GLY A 12 13.94 -12.16 -16.39
CA GLY A 12 13.27 -12.17 -17.69
C GLY A 12 13.72 -10.99 -18.59
N PRO A 13 12.80 -10.22 -19.17
CA PRO A 13 13.13 -9.09 -20.05
C PRO A 13 13.89 -7.93 -19.35
N LEU A 14 13.89 -7.84 -18.03
CA LEU A 14 14.58 -6.78 -17.30
C LEU A 14 16.10 -7.00 -17.30
N ALA A 15 16.57 -8.26 -17.44
CA ALA A 15 17.98 -8.60 -17.53
C ALA A 15 18.69 -7.82 -18.65
N GLU A 16 18.02 -7.60 -19.79
CA GLU A 16 18.57 -6.76 -20.87
C GLU A 16 18.87 -5.34 -20.40
N GLY A 17 17.92 -4.72 -19.69
CA GLY A 17 18.09 -3.38 -19.15
C GLY A 17 19.24 -3.28 -18.15
N ALA A 18 19.38 -4.25 -17.25
CA ALA A 18 20.45 -4.34 -16.28
C ALA A 18 21.84 -4.45 -16.97
N VAL A 19 21.99 -5.41 -17.86
CA VAL A 19 23.25 -5.62 -18.62
C VAL A 19 23.60 -4.39 -19.46
N ARG A 20 22.64 -3.80 -20.18
CA ARG A 20 22.86 -2.57 -20.96
C ARG A 20 23.25 -1.39 -20.10
N SER A 21 22.70 -1.25 -18.89
CA SER A 21 23.07 -0.17 -17.96
C SER A 21 24.54 -0.24 -17.54
N VAL A 22 25.09 -1.46 -17.41
CA VAL A 22 26.50 -1.70 -17.14
C VAL A 22 27.37 -1.41 -18.37
N LEU A 23 26.97 -1.89 -19.56
CA LEU A 23 27.72 -1.71 -20.80
C LEU A 23 27.80 -0.23 -21.25
N ASN A 24 26.80 0.56 -20.91
CA ASN A 24 26.69 1.98 -21.24
C ASN A 24 27.47 2.90 -20.30
N GLN A 25 28.17 2.36 -19.29
CA GLN A 25 29.00 3.16 -18.42
C GLN A 25 30.18 3.82 -19.19
N SER A 26 30.61 5.01 -18.72
CA SER A 26 31.75 5.72 -19.27
C SER A 26 33.08 4.92 -19.08
N CYS A 27 33.17 4.11 -18.03
CA CYS A 27 34.24 3.19 -17.78
C CYS A 27 34.21 2.04 -18.80
N ARG A 28 35.16 2.03 -19.77
CA ARG A 28 35.23 1.04 -20.86
C ARG A 28 36.01 -0.23 -20.51
N ASP A 29 36.94 -0.15 -19.55
CA ASP A 29 37.77 -1.27 -19.08
C ASP A 29 37.00 -2.13 -18.06
N LEU A 30 35.97 -2.83 -18.54
CA LEU A 30 35.11 -3.70 -17.73
C LEU A 30 34.76 -5.01 -18.45
N GLU A 31 34.48 -6.05 -17.66
CA GLU A 31 33.80 -7.28 -18.08
C GLU A 31 32.49 -7.45 -17.35
N VAL A 32 31.54 -8.13 -17.97
CA VAL A 32 30.24 -8.51 -17.41
C VAL A 32 30.18 -10.02 -17.31
N LEU A 33 29.98 -10.54 -16.10
CA LEU A 33 29.74 -11.94 -15.82
C LEU A 33 28.25 -12.10 -15.57
N ALA A 34 27.51 -12.56 -16.58
CA ALA A 34 26.06 -12.70 -16.51
C ALA A 34 25.70 -14.11 -16.03
N VAL A 35 25.23 -14.23 -14.80
CA VAL A 35 24.77 -15.48 -14.18
C VAL A 35 23.33 -15.74 -14.61
N VAL A 36 23.09 -16.90 -15.24
CA VAL A 36 21.78 -17.25 -15.76
C VAL A 36 21.61 -18.77 -15.81
N SER A 37 20.43 -19.27 -15.38
CA SER A 37 20.05 -20.67 -15.57
C SER A 37 19.67 -20.95 -17.02
N ALA A 38 19.99 -22.13 -17.53
CA ALA A 38 19.67 -22.53 -18.90
C ALA A 38 18.15 -22.62 -19.18
N GLU A 39 17.34 -22.78 -18.13
CA GLU A 39 15.87 -22.85 -18.20
C GLU A 39 15.17 -21.49 -18.06
N ASP A 40 15.92 -20.40 -17.80
CA ASP A 40 15.37 -19.06 -17.59
C ASP A 40 15.21 -18.30 -18.93
N ASP A 41 14.12 -17.56 -19.08
CA ASP A 41 13.87 -16.71 -20.25
C ASP A 41 14.96 -15.66 -20.48
N ALA A 42 15.71 -15.27 -19.44
CA ALA A 42 16.85 -14.39 -19.54
C ALA A 42 18.06 -15.01 -20.27
N ALA A 43 18.14 -16.35 -20.37
CA ALA A 43 19.25 -17.03 -21.03
C ALA A 43 19.39 -16.67 -22.50
N GLU A 44 18.27 -16.61 -23.23
CA GLU A 44 18.25 -16.22 -24.64
C GLU A 44 18.69 -14.76 -24.84
N VAL A 45 18.22 -13.87 -23.96
CA VAL A 45 18.58 -12.44 -23.95
C VAL A 45 20.07 -12.26 -23.69
N VAL A 46 20.62 -12.94 -22.69
CA VAL A 46 22.05 -12.86 -22.34
C VAL A 46 22.91 -13.43 -23.48
N ALA A 47 22.53 -14.55 -24.09
CA ALA A 47 23.23 -15.14 -25.23
C ALA A 47 23.25 -14.18 -26.43
N LEU A 48 22.12 -13.54 -26.73
CA LEU A 48 22.02 -12.56 -27.82
C LEU A 48 22.95 -11.35 -27.55
N LEU A 49 22.95 -10.80 -26.33
CA LEU A 49 23.81 -9.70 -25.97
C LEU A 49 25.30 -10.07 -26.02
N ALA A 50 25.67 -11.28 -25.56
CA ALA A 50 27.03 -11.78 -25.60
C ALA A 50 27.55 -11.99 -27.05
N ALA A 51 26.67 -12.34 -27.98
CA ALA A 51 27.01 -12.43 -29.41
C ALA A 51 27.41 -11.06 -30.02
N HIS A 52 26.89 -9.95 -29.44
CA HIS A 52 27.15 -8.59 -29.92
C HIS A 52 28.20 -7.81 -29.12
N ASP A 53 28.46 -8.18 -27.87
CA ASP A 53 29.48 -7.51 -27.04
C ASP A 53 30.36 -8.51 -26.29
N ARG A 54 31.63 -8.56 -26.70
CA ARG A 54 32.65 -9.47 -26.16
C ARG A 54 33.00 -9.25 -24.68
N ARG A 55 32.54 -8.18 -24.09
CA ARG A 55 32.70 -7.91 -22.65
C ARG A 55 31.80 -8.78 -21.80
N ILE A 56 30.73 -9.33 -22.40
CA ILE A 56 29.79 -10.23 -21.72
C ILE A 56 30.31 -11.65 -21.77
N ARG A 57 30.33 -12.29 -20.61
CA ARG A 57 30.67 -13.70 -20.41
C ARG A 57 29.53 -14.37 -19.67
N PRO A 58 28.66 -15.15 -20.34
CA PRO A 58 27.61 -15.92 -19.68
C PRO A 58 28.25 -16.94 -18.72
N VAL A 59 27.70 -17.09 -17.54
CA VAL A 59 28.02 -18.10 -16.53
C VAL A 59 26.76 -18.97 -16.41
N ALA A 60 26.75 -20.08 -17.18
CA ALA A 60 25.62 -21.01 -17.21
C ALA A 60 25.72 -21.99 -16.03
N GLU A 61 24.57 -22.28 -15.40
CA GLU A 61 24.43 -23.24 -14.29
C GLU A 61 25.35 -22.94 -13.07
N GLY A 62 25.89 -21.73 -13.00
CA GLY A 62 26.72 -21.26 -11.89
C GLY A 62 25.93 -20.36 -10.92
N ASP A 63 26.43 -20.26 -9.72
CA ASP A 63 25.95 -19.29 -8.75
C ASP A 63 26.82 -18.01 -8.75
N VAL A 64 26.51 -17.09 -7.83
CA VAL A 64 27.30 -15.86 -7.66
C VAL A 64 28.77 -16.15 -7.27
N GLU A 65 29.04 -17.28 -6.64
CA GLU A 65 30.36 -17.71 -6.19
C GLU A 65 31.25 -18.08 -7.38
N ASP A 66 30.69 -18.88 -8.29
CA ASP A 66 31.36 -19.25 -9.52
C ASP A 66 31.70 -18.02 -10.36
N ALA A 67 30.77 -17.08 -10.47
CA ALA A 67 30.98 -15.83 -11.18
C ALA A 67 32.08 -14.96 -10.53
N ILE A 68 32.11 -14.84 -9.20
CA ILE A 68 33.17 -14.14 -8.47
C ILE A 68 34.52 -14.82 -8.69
N GLY A 69 34.58 -16.17 -8.67
CA GLY A 69 35.79 -16.95 -8.96
C GLY A 69 36.34 -16.75 -10.38
N LEU A 70 35.47 -16.45 -11.33
CA LEU A 70 35.80 -16.20 -12.75
C LEU A 70 36.21 -14.76 -13.05
N ALA A 71 36.05 -13.83 -12.08
CA ALA A 71 36.35 -12.42 -12.26
C ALA A 71 37.83 -12.11 -12.45
N ARG A 72 38.16 -11.32 -13.47
CA ARG A 72 39.53 -10.93 -13.83
C ARG A 72 39.91 -9.52 -13.36
N GLY A 73 38.94 -8.72 -13.01
CA GLY A 73 39.10 -7.34 -12.53
C GLY A 73 39.70 -7.26 -11.14
N ARG A 74 40.42 -6.18 -10.86
CA ARG A 74 40.90 -5.89 -9.49
C ARG A 74 39.80 -5.37 -8.59
N LEU A 75 38.74 -4.83 -9.19
CA LEU A 75 37.54 -4.32 -8.53
C LEU A 75 36.34 -5.13 -9.01
N LEU A 76 35.37 -5.36 -8.12
CA LEU A 76 34.18 -6.11 -8.40
C LEU A 76 32.95 -5.45 -7.74
N THR A 77 31.81 -5.54 -8.42
CA THR A 77 30.44 -5.25 -7.89
C THR A 77 29.48 -6.32 -8.39
N VAL A 78 28.37 -6.49 -7.67
CA VAL A 78 27.31 -7.44 -8.05
C VAL A 78 26.01 -6.66 -8.26
N VAL A 79 25.37 -6.85 -9.41
CA VAL A 79 24.15 -6.17 -9.86
C VAL A 79 23.02 -7.19 -9.96
N ASP A 80 21.85 -6.85 -9.46
CA ASP A 80 20.62 -7.63 -9.66
C ASP A 80 20.06 -7.38 -11.07
N GLY A 81 19.66 -8.42 -11.77
CA GLY A 81 19.14 -8.36 -13.15
C GLY A 81 17.83 -7.57 -13.30
N HIS A 82 17.13 -7.29 -12.21
CA HIS A 82 15.94 -6.45 -12.21
C HIS A 82 16.25 -4.94 -12.06
N ASP A 83 17.49 -4.59 -11.73
CA ASP A 83 17.91 -3.26 -11.33
C ASP A 83 18.72 -2.56 -12.42
N SER A 84 19.23 -1.37 -12.14
CA SER A 84 20.02 -0.61 -13.12
C SER A 84 21.15 0.19 -12.46
N VAL A 85 22.30 0.24 -13.12
CA VAL A 85 23.42 1.10 -12.74
C VAL A 85 23.23 2.48 -13.39
N LEU A 86 23.35 3.54 -12.61
CA LEU A 86 23.14 4.91 -13.11
C LEU A 86 24.33 5.40 -13.93
N ALA A 87 24.08 6.32 -14.85
CA ALA A 87 25.12 6.86 -15.74
C ALA A 87 26.25 7.52 -14.93
N GLY A 88 27.49 7.24 -15.27
CA GLY A 88 28.68 7.76 -14.59
C GLY A 88 29.02 7.13 -13.23
N ALA A 89 28.22 6.15 -12.78
CA ALA A 89 28.39 5.51 -11.48
C ALA A 89 29.80 4.91 -11.29
N TYR A 90 30.26 4.11 -12.22
CA TYR A 90 31.56 3.45 -12.10
C TYR A 90 32.73 4.41 -12.25
N GLU A 91 32.59 5.51 -12.99
CA GLU A 91 33.59 6.56 -13.05
C GLU A 91 33.73 7.28 -11.69
N ALA A 92 32.58 7.64 -11.07
CA ALA A 92 32.58 8.26 -9.74
C ALA A 92 33.19 7.33 -8.68
N MET A 93 32.77 6.07 -8.63
CA MET A 93 33.21 5.09 -7.63
C MET A 93 34.72 4.72 -7.83
N THR A 94 35.13 4.40 -9.04
CA THR A 94 36.53 4.08 -9.31
C THR A 94 37.43 5.31 -9.12
N GLY A 95 36.93 6.50 -9.43
CA GLY A 95 37.62 7.76 -9.17
C GLY A 95 37.84 8.02 -7.68
N ALA A 96 36.86 7.75 -6.83
CA ALA A 96 37.00 7.84 -5.38
C ALA A 96 38.08 6.90 -4.87
N LEU A 97 38.01 5.61 -5.20
CA LEU A 97 39.01 4.61 -4.79
C LEU A 97 40.42 4.92 -5.25
N ARG A 98 40.58 5.51 -6.45
CA ARG A 98 41.90 5.94 -6.93
C ARG A 98 42.48 7.11 -6.12
N ARG A 99 41.62 8.04 -5.67
CA ARG A 99 42.06 9.21 -4.89
C ARG A 99 42.36 8.88 -3.43
N SER A 100 41.59 7.99 -2.82
CA SER A 100 41.70 7.65 -1.39
C SER A 100 42.63 6.45 -1.13
N GLY A 101 42.69 5.50 -2.08
CA GLY A 101 43.36 4.21 -1.89
C GLY A 101 42.51 3.20 -1.08
N ALA A 102 41.25 3.53 -0.73
CA ALA A 102 40.38 2.68 0.05
C ALA A 102 40.13 1.31 -0.59
N ASP A 103 39.67 0.36 0.22
CA ASP A 103 39.40 -1.02 -0.21
C ASP A 103 38.04 -1.17 -0.85
N ALA A 104 37.07 -0.34 -0.44
CA ALA A 104 35.73 -0.34 -0.99
C ALA A 104 35.11 1.06 -0.98
N VAL A 105 34.06 1.26 -1.80
CA VAL A 105 33.28 2.48 -1.86
C VAL A 105 31.80 2.14 -1.90
N VAL A 106 31.01 2.90 -1.15
CA VAL A 106 29.54 2.81 -1.10
C VAL A 106 28.94 4.08 -1.69
N GLY A 107 28.13 3.96 -2.73
CA GLY A 107 27.40 5.08 -3.33
C GLY A 107 25.93 5.15 -2.86
N ALA A 108 25.28 6.29 -3.08
CA ALA A 108 23.86 6.45 -2.84
C ALA A 108 23.04 5.62 -3.84
N SER A 109 21.83 5.24 -3.46
CA SER A 109 20.91 4.49 -4.31
C SER A 109 19.52 5.14 -4.34
N ARG A 110 18.73 4.79 -5.37
CA ARG A 110 17.32 5.17 -5.46
C ARG A 110 16.43 3.94 -5.60
N CYS A 111 15.25 4.01 -5.01
CA CYS A 111 14.20 3.00 -5.19
C CYS A 111 13.29 3.40 -6.35
N LEU A 112 13.07 2.49 -7.29
CA LEU A 112 12.07 2.61 -8.33
C LEU A 112 10.79 1.91 -7.86
N SER A 113 9.77 2.67 -7.51
CA SER A 113 8.48 2.15 -7.08
C SER A 113 7.37 2.54 -8.05
N ALA A 114 6.19 1.92 -7.92
CA ALA A 114 4.99 2.30 -8.68
C ALA A 114 4.56 3.77 -8.45
N LEU A 115 5.02 4.39 -7.35
CA LEU A 115 4.78 5.80 -7.01
C LEU A 115 5.86 6.75 -7.57
N GLY A 116 6.79 6.23 -8.37
CA GLY A 116 7.92 6.96 -8.94
C GLY A 116 9.26 6.69 -8.22
N PRO A 117 10.37 7.23 -8.77
CA PRO A 117 11.68 7.07 -8.19
C PRO A 117 11.80 7.85 -6.86
N ARG A 118 12.29 7.17 -5.81
CA ARG A 118 12.56 7.75 -4.50
C ARG A 118 14.03 7.54 -4.14
N ARG A 119 14.74 8.61 -3.83
CA ARG A 119 16.10 8.51 -3.31
C ARG A 119 16.07 7.84 -1.92
N CYS A 120 16.96 6.89 -1.71
CA CYS A 120 17.25 6.35 -0.38
C CYS A 120 18.14 7.34 0.36
N ASP A 121 18.12 7.34 1.71
CA ASP A 121 18.98 8.20 2.51
C ASP A 121 20.44 8.04 2.05
N PRO A 122 21.09 9.08 1.49
CA PRO A 122 22.45 8.96 0.99
C PRO A 122 23.42 8.81 2.16
N PRO A 123 24.48 8.03 2.00
CA PRO A 123 25.54 8.05 2.97
C PRO A 123 26.20 9.44 3.02
N GLN A 124 26.64 9.87 4.19
CA GLN A 124 27.52 11.03 4.26
C GLN A 124 28.84 10.74 3.53
N GLU A 125 29.41 11.75 2.86
CA GLU A 125 30.70 11.58 2.18
C GLU A 125 31.83 11.39 3.17
N HIS A 126 32.52 10.29 3.03
CA HIS A 126 33.74 9.96 3.80
C HIS A 126 34.81 9.46 2.88
N ARG A 127 36.08 9.65 3.27
CA ARG A 127 37.24 9.17 2.52
C ARG A 127 38.13 8.34 3.42
N ALA A 128 38.43 7.13 2.99
CA ALA A 128 39.31 6.16 3.68
C ALA A 128 38.96 5.99 5.18
N ALA A 129 37.66 6.08 5.51
CA ALA A 129 37.19 5.91 6.88
C ALA A 129 37.15 4.42 7.28
N ARG A 130 37.30 4.12 8.56
CA ARG A 130 37.05 2.78 9.08
C ARG A 130 35.55 2.57 9.31
N LEU A 131 35.08 1.34 9.19
CA LEU A 131 33.66 1.03 9.41
C LEU A 131 33.19 1.44 10.81
N GLU A 132 34.04 1.36 11.82
CA GLU A 132 33.75 1.79 13.19
C GLU A 132 33.47 3.30 13.33
N GLU A 133 34.02 4.10 12.39
CA GLU A 133 33.80 5.56 12.33
C GLU A 133 32.51 5.90 11.56
N VAL A 134 32.05 5.00 10.71
CA VAL A 134 30.90 5.19 9.80
C VAL A 134 29.92 3.99 9.82
N PRO A 135 29.48 3.51 11.00
CA PRO A 135 28.64 2.32 11.11
C PRO A 135 27.29 2.48 10.41
N GLY A 136 26.86 3.72 10.13
CA GLY A 136 25.68 4.04 9.34
C GLY A 136 25.68 3.48 7.92
N LEU A 137 26.84 3.11 7.35
CA LEU A 137 26.92 2.43 6.06
C LEU A 137 26.30 1.03 6.06
N LEU A 138 26.09 0.43 7.22
CA LEU A 138 25.38 -0.86 7.40
C LEU A 138 23.86 -0.74 7.23
N ARG A 139 23.30 0.48 7.16
CA ARG A 139 21.84 0.73 7.09
C ARG A 139 21.12 0.12 5.87
N GLY A 140 21.85 -0.23 4.86
CA GLY A 140 21.25 -0.89 3.69
C GLY A 140 22.22 -1.00 2.54
N PRO A 141 23.34 -1.73 2.70
CA PRO A 141 24.21 -1.95 1.56
C PRO A 141 23.46 -2.74 0.50
N ILE A 142 23.13 -2.05 -0.60
CA ILE A 142 22.64 -2.69 -1.81
C ILE A 142 23.88 -3.08 -2.61
N ALA A 143 24.00 -4.34 -2.99
CA ALA A 143 25.20 -4.87 -3.60
C ALA A 143 25.68 -4.06 -4.81
N GLY A 144 24.77 -3.64 -5.68
CA GLY A 144 25.10 -2.83 -6.85
C GLY A 144 25.55 -1.39 -6.53
N ALA A 145 25.35 -0.90 -5.31
CA ALA A 145 25.87 0.37 -4.81
C ALA A 145 27.23 0.22 -4.10
N VAL A 146 27.79 -1.00 -4.01
CA VAL A 146 29.09 -1.28 -3.39
C VAL A 146 30.08 -1.75 -4.44
N LEU A 147 31.18 -1.04 -4.58
CA LEU A 147 32.31 -1.43 -5.42
C LEU A 147 33.52 -1.67 -4.51
N ALA A 148 34.09 -2.87 -4.57
CA ALA A 148 35.19 -3.25 -3.70
C ALA A 148 36.32 -4.01 -4.45
N ARG A 149 37.46 -4.18 -3.80
CA ARG A 149 38.50 -5.06 -4.30
C ARG A 149 37.98 -6.49 -4.43
N THR A 150 38.22 -7.14 -5.55
CA THR A 150 37.71 -8.50 -5.85
C THR A 150 38.01 -9.51 -4.74
N ARG A 151 39.18 -9.39 -4.09
CA ARG A 151 39.56 -10.25 -2.93
C ARG A 151 38.56 -10.19 -1.79
N LEU A 152 37.94 -9.02 -1.52
CA LEU A 152 36.96 -8.88 -0.43
C LEU A 152 35.66 -9.65 -0.73
N TRP A 153 35.25 -9.63 -1.99
CA TRP A 153 34.08 -10.44 -2.43
C TRP A 153 34.41 -11.94 -2.35
N ALA A 154 35.63 -12.36 -2.67
CA ALA A 154 36.05 -13.75 -2.57
C ALA A 154 36.19 -14.21 -1.11
N THR A 155 36.81 -13.42 -0.21
CA THR A 155 37.00 -13.77 1.20
C THR A 155 35.70 -13.67 2.03
N ALA A 156 34.72 -12.85 1.61
CA ALA A 156 33.38 -12.86 2.21
C ALA A 156 32.74 -14.25 2.11
N LEU A 157 33.30 -15.19 1.35
CA LEU A 157 32.82 -16.57 1.16
C LEU A 157 33.32 -17.54 2.26
N ASP A 158 34.51 -17.32 2.83
CA ASP A 158 35.26 -18.39 3.54
C ASP A 158 34.88 -18.63 5.00
N ALA A 159 34.08 -17.76 5.66
CA ALA A 159 33.95 -17.82 7.11
C ALA A 159 32.95 -18.86 7.67
N THR A 160 31.98 -19.42 6.92
CA THR A 160 30.95 -20.31 7.45
C THR A 160 30.34 -21.38 6.51
N GLY A 161 30.95 -21.75 5.39
CA GLY A 161 30.71 -23.01 4.68
C GLY A 161 29.30 -23.30 4.13
N GLY A 162 28.56 -22.33 3.62
CA GLY A 162 27.25 -22.57 2.97
C GLY A 162 26.88 -21.45 1.97
N PRO A 163 25.90 -21.67 1.06
CA PRO A 163 25.48 -20.64 0.10
C PRO A 163 24.95 -19.40 0.83
N ARG A 164 25.51 -18.24 0.55
CA ARG A 164 25.18 -16.97 1.20
C ARG A 164 24.30 -16.11 0.30
N SER A 165 23.32 -15.47 0.91
CA SER A 165 22.54 -14.45 0.23
C SER A 165 23.42 -13.24 -0.17
N LEU A 166 23.05 -12.56 -1.24
CA LEU A 166 23.77 -11.36 -1.69
C LEU A 166 23.90 -10.27 -0.61
N PRO A 167 22.88 -10.00 0.23
CA PRO A 167 23.02 -9.09 1.37
C PRO A 167 24.09 -9.50 2.39
N GLU A 168 24.21 -10.80 2.72
CA GLU A 168 25.25 -11.30 3.64
C GLU A 168 26.65 -11.06 3.09
N ARG A 169 26.83 -11.34 1.80
CA ARG A 169 28.12 -11.10 1.12
C ARG A 169 28.51 -9.63 1.14
N THR A 170 27.53 -8.76 0.86
CA THR A 170 27.76 -7.33 0.87
C THR A 170 28.17 -6.81 2.24
N ILE A 171 27.54 -7.30 3.32
CA ILE A 171 27.95 -7.00 4.69
C ILE A 171 29.35 -7.56 4.95
N GLY A 172 29.66 -8.80 4.55
CA GLY A 172 30.98 -9.40 4.68
C GLY A 172 32.08 -8.59 3.99
N VAL A 173 31.80 -8.02 2.81
CA VAL A 173 32.68 -7.09 2.10
C VAL A 173 32.98 -5.84 2.93
N LEU A 174 31.93 -5.23 3.54
CA LEU A 174 32.09 -4.03 4.37
C LEU A 174 32.89 -4.32 5.65
N LEU A 175 32.61 -5.45 6.32
CA LEU A 175 33.31 -5.89 7.53
C LEU A 175 34.80 -6.23 7.22
N GLY A 176 35.07 -6.82 6.06
CA GLY A 176 36.45 -7.17 5.65
C GLY A 176 37.27 -6.00 5.08
N ALA A 177 36.65 -4.84 4.82
CA ALA A 177 37.36 -3.68 4.28
C ALA A 177 38.15 -2.96 5.38
N GLY A 178 39.43 -2.73 5.14
CA GLY A 178 40.28 -1.93 6.07
C GLY A 178 39.87 -0.46 6.09
N THR A 179 39.53 0.09 4.92
CA THR A 179 39.04 1.46 4.75
C THR A 179 37.95 1.54 3.69
N LEU A 180 37.03 2.48 3.88
CA LEU A 180 35.83 2.69 3.06
C LEU A 180 35.71 4.14 2.61
N ASP A 181 35.33 4.33 1.35
CA ASP A 181 34.78 5.62 0.87
C ASP A 181 33.26 5.56 0.88
N SER A 182 32.61 6.68 1.07
CA SER A 182 31.19 6.84 0.79
C SER A 182 30.94 8.06 -0.08
N LEU A 183 29.99 7.91 -1.02
CA LEU A 183 29.60 8.95 -1.96
C LEU A 183 28.13 9.27 -1.79
N ASP A 184 27.78 10.53 -1.76
CA ASP A 184 26.39 10.94 -1.78
C ASP A 184 25.79 10.91 -3.21
N THR A 185 26.63 10.66 -4.22
CA THR A 185 26.24 10.49 -5.62
C THR A 185 25.44 9.21 -5.79
N GLU A 186 24.27 9.32 -6.44
CA GLU A 186 23.44 8.14 -6.77
C GLU A 186 24.14 7.31 -7.87
N VAL A 187 24.40 6.05 -7.55
CA VAL A 187 25.10 5.12 -8.44
C VAL A 187 24.22 3.95 -8.88
N TYR A 188 23.14 3.68 -8.17
CA TYR A 188 22.32 2.49 -8.36
C TYR A 188 20.83 2.78 -8.22
N ALA A 189 20.02 2.19 -9.11
CA ALA A 189 18.57 2.27 -9.05
C ALA A 189 17.99 0.85 -8.91
N TRP A 190 17.36 0.57 -7.78
CA TRP A 190 16.75 -0.73 -7.49
C TRP A 190 15.22 -0.67 -7.50
N ARG A 191 14.58 -1.77 -7.92
CA ARG A 191 13.12 -1.89 -7.98
C ARG A 191 12.57 -2.46 -6.68
N SER A 192 11.58 -1.78 -6.08
CA SER A 192 10.91 -2.32 -4.92
C SER A 192 10.18 -3.63 -5.29
N GLY A 193 10.59 -4.74 -4.68
CA GLY A 193 10.03 -6.06 -4.92
C GLY A 193 10.89 -7.03 -5.72
N SER A 194 11.97 -6.60 -6.37
CA SER A 194 12.80 -7.43 -7.23
C SER A 194 14.15 -7.87 -6.62
N SER A 195 14.82 -7.02 -5.87
CA SER A 195 16.19 -7.25 -5.39
C SER A 195 16.29 -8.03 -4.08
N VAL A 196 15.42 -9.00 -3.88
CA VAL A 196 15.41 -9.80 -2.65
C VAL A 196 15.14 -11.23 -3.03
N PRO A 197 15.81 -12.20 -2.37
CA PRO A 197 15.53 -13.61 -2.58
C PRO A 197 14.03 -13.79 -2.75
N GLY A 198 13.58 -14.52 -3.77
CA GLY A 198 12.18 -14.57 -4.22
C GLY A 198 11.17 -14.67 -3.08
N PRO A 199 9.90 -14.37 -3.30
CA PRO A 199 8.88 -14.31 -2.26
C PRO A 199 8.92 -15.48 -1.27
N SER A 200 9.42 -16.64 -1.71
CA SER A 200 9.64 -17.83 -0.89
C SER A 200 10.68 -17.66 0.21
N ALA A 201 11.85 -17.06 -0.07
CA ALA A 201 12.94 -17.00 0.91
C ALA A 201 12.78 -15.86 1.94
N ARG A 202 12.09 -14.76 1.58
CA ARG A 202 11.73 -13.71 2.58
C ARG A 202 10.56 -14.13 3.47
N ASN A 203 9.76 -15.05 3.03
CA ASN A 203 8.65 -15.61 3.78
C ASN A 203 9.03 -16.88 4.54
N ASP A 204 10.26 -17.36 4.44
CA ASP A 204 10.75 -18.50 5.19
C ASP A 204 11.39 -18.03 6.50
N ALA A 205 10.70 -18.25 7.62
CA ALA A 205 11.19 -17.89 8.95
C ALA A 205 12.43 -18.70 9.34
N ALA A 206 12.59 -19.92 8.83
CA ALA A 206 13.76 -20.75 9.11
C ALA A 206 15.01 -20.16 8.42
N ALA A 207 14.87 -19.75 7.14
CA ALA A 207 15.96 -19.08 6.40
C ALA A 207 16.34 -17.72 7.03
N LEU A 208 15.36 -16.96 7.55
CA LEU A 208 15.64 -15.73 8.30
C LEU A 208 16.36 -16.00 9.64
N CYS A 209 16.04 -17.08 10.34
CA CYS A 209 16.77 -17.50 11.54
C CYS A 209 18.24 -17.87 11.18
N ASP A 210 18.43 -18.65 10.11
CA ASP A 210 19.78 -19.00 9.64
C ASP A 210 20.61 -17.75 9.32
N LEU A 211 20.01 -16.79 8.62
CA LEU A 211 20.65 -15.51 8.28
C LEU A 211 20.99 -14.72 9.55
N ALA A 212 20.06 -14.57 10.48
CA ALA A 212 20.27 -13.83 11.72
C ALA A 212 21.36 -14.47 12.59
N GLU A 213 21.38 -15.81 12.70
CA GLU A 213 22.38 -16.56 13.45
C GLU A 213 23.79 -16.36 12.86
N ARG A 214 23.95 -16.42 11.52
CA ARG A 214 25.25 -16.20 10.86
C ARG A 214 25.73 -14.75 11.01
N LEU A 215 24.85 -13.76 10.81
CA LEU A 215 25.22 -12.34 10.99
C LEU A 215 25.51 -12.00 12.46
N GLY A 216 24.80 -12.60 13.39
CA GLY A 216 25.04 -12.47 14.83
C GLY A 216 26.42 -13.05 15.22
N ALA A 217 26.78 -14.21 14.67
CA ALA A 217 28.11 -14.82 14.87
C ALA A 217 29.24 -13.92 14.28
N ALA A 218 29.04 -13.39 13.07
CA ALA A 218 29.99 -12.46 12.47
C ALA A 218 30.16 -11.17 13.29
N ALA A 219 29.05 -10.63 13.86
CA ALA A 219 29.07 -9.45 14.71
C ALA A 219 29.83 -9.66 16.04
N SER A 220 29.90 -10.88 16.56
CA SER A 220 30.45 -11.16 17.90
C SER A 220 31.93 -10.80 18.05
N GLY A 221 32.70 -10.80 16.95
CA GLY A 221 34.11 -10.41 16.91
C GLY A 221 34.37 -8.92 16.65
N GLU A 222 33.34 -8.14 16.37
CA GLU A 222 33.47 -6.75 15.96
C GLU A 222 33.48 -5.75 17.13
N THR A 223 33.94 -4.52 16.86
CA THR A 223 33.89 -3.42 17.82
C THR A 223 32.47 -3.02 18.20
N GLU A 224 32.29 -2.37 19.34
CA GLU A 224 30.96 -1.96 19.82
C GLU A 224 30.21 -1.08 18.84
N PRO A 225 30.79 -0.05 18.17
CA PRO A 225 30.10 0.74 17.16
C PRO A 225 29.60 -0.08 15.96
N VAL A 226 30.41 -1.05 15.49
CA VAL A 226 30.02 -1.92 14.38
C VAL A 226 28.92 -2.88 14.80
N ARG A 227 29.00 -3.48 15.99
CA ARG A 227 27.92 -4.33 16.54
C ARG A 227 26.60 -3.55 16.69
N SER A 228 26.68 -2.34 17.23
CA SER A 228 25.51 -1.46 17.37
C SER A 228 24.91 -1.10 16.01
N GLY A 229 25.75 -0.78 15.03
CA GLY A 229 25.33 -0.52 13.65
C GLY A 229 24.65 -1.74 12.98
N LEU A 230 25.22 -2.93 13.16
CA LEU A 230 24.63 -4.18 12.66
C LEU A 230 23.27 -4.47 13.34
N LEU A 231 23.18 -4.34 14.66
CA LEU A 231 21.94 -4.54 15.39
C LEU A 231 20.86 -3.54 14.93
N THR A 232 21.20 -2.26 14.89
CA THR A 232 20.23 -1.21 14.56
C THR A 232 19.75 -1.28 13.13
N HIS A 233 20.65 -1.52 12.17
CA HIS A 233 20.36 -1.30 10.75
C HIS A 233 20.11 -2.58 9.95
N ARG A 234 20.52 -3.73 10.47
CA ARG A 234 20.40 -5.00 9.76
C ARG A 234 19.69 -6.09 10.56
N LEU A 235 20.26 -6.51 11.68
CA LEU A 235 19.69 -7.59 12.50
C LEU A 235 18.36 -7.22 13.13
N GLY A 236 18.22 -5.98 13.65
CA GLY A 236 17.00 -5.51 14.27
C GLY A 236 15.77 -5.59 13.34
N PRO A 237 15.82 -5.04 12.12
CA PRO A 237 14.73 -5.18 11.16
C PRO A 237 14.38 -6.63 10.81
N ASP A 238 15.35 -7.52 10.69
CA ASP A 238 15.11 -8.93 10.40
C ASP A 238 14.50 -9.66 11.63
N LEU A 239 14.97 -9.35 12.84
CA LEU A 239 14.39 -9.85 14.09
C LEU A 239 12.97 -9.33 14.32
N VAL A 240 12.65 -8.09 13.93
CA VAL A 240 11.28 -7.55 13.95
C VAL A 240 10.36 -8.39 13.05
N ARG A 241 10.80 -8.72 11.83
CA ARG A 241 10.04 -9.61 10.93
C ARG A 241 9.85 -11.01 11.53
N LEU A 242 10.88 -11.56 12.17
CA LEU A 242 10.77 -12.84 12.89
C LEU A 242 9.79 -12.74 14.07
N ALA A 243 9.75 -11.61 14.78
CA ALA A 243 8.79 -11.38 15.84
C ALA A 243 7.34 -11.36 15.30
N GLU A 244 7.12 -10.72 14.15
CA GLU A 244 5.80 -10.68 13.49
C GLU A 244 5.33 -12.07 13.06
N ARG A 245 6.24 -12.94 12.72
CA ARG A 245 5.95 -14.33 12.30
C ARG A 245 5.83 -15.31 13.46
N CYS A 246 6.57 -15.11 14.52
CA CYS A 246 6.69 -16.03 15.64
C CYS A 246 5.34 -16.61 16.14
N PRO A 247 4.27 -15.80 16.31
CA PRO A 247 2.95 -16.31 16.73
C PRO A 247 2.22 -17.15 15.67
N LEU A 248 2.66 -17.11 14.41
CA LEU A 248 2.03 -17.77 13.27
C LEU A 248 2.71 -19.10 12.91
N GLU A 249 3.89 -19.35 13.45
CA GLU A 249 4.71 -20.51 13.13
C GLU A 249 4.38 -21.72 14.03
N ALA A 250 4.73 -22.91 13.56
CA ALA A 250 4.65 -24.11 14.38
C ALA A 250 5.52 -23.99 15.65
N PRO A 251 5.15 -24.61 16.78
CA PRO A 251 5.83 -24.42 18.06
C PRO A 251 7.36 -24.61 18.02
N VAL A 252 7.85 -25.56 17.24
CA VAL A 252 9.30 -25.85 17.10
C VAL A 252 10.03 -24.68 16.45
N LEU A 253 9.44 -24.07 15.41
CA LEU A 253 10.02 -22.92 14.72
C LEU A 253 9.87 -21.64 15.55
N ALA A 254 8.74 -21.44 16.20
CA ALA A 254 8.53 -20.33 17.14
C ALA A 254 9.57 -20.35 18.28
N ASP A 255 9.86 -21.52 18.85
CA ASP A 255 10.91 -21.68 19.85
C ASP A 255 12.31 -21.42 19.28
N ARG A 256 12.56 -21.80 18.04
CA ARG A 256 13.82 -21.46 17.35
C ARG A 256 13.96 -19.94 17.19
N ILE A 257 12.93 -19.25 16.71
CA ILE A 257 12.92 -17.79 16.57
C ILE A 257 13.29 -17.10 17.89
N ARG A 258 12.66 -17.54 19.00
CA ARG A 258 12.94 -17.00 20.34
C ARG A 258 14.38 -17.29 20.80
N ARG A 259 14.92 -18.48 20.54
CA ARG A 259 16.32 -18.82 20.86
C ARG A 259 17.29 -17.96 20.04
N THR A 260 17.05 -17.82 18.73
CA THR A 260 17.85 -16.96 17.85
C THR A 260 17.85 -15.51 18.35
N ALA A 261 16.71 -14.96 18.73
CA ALA A 261 16.65 -13.62 19.31
C ALA A 261 17.47 -13.50 20.59
N ARG A 262 17.34 -14.45 21.54
CA ARG A 262 18.13 -14.47 22.80
C ARG A 262 19.62 -14.52 22.57
N SER A 263 20.08 -15.25 21.54
CA SER A 263 21.52 -15.39 21.26
C SER A 263 22.16 -14.12 20.65
N ILE A 264 21.35 -13.26 20.05
CA ILE A 264 21.82 -12.09 19.31
C ILE A 264 21.64 -10.78 20.09
N LEU A 265 20.49 -10.66 20.82
CA LEU A 265 20.15 -9.42 21.50
C LEU A 265 21.02 -9.16 22.72
N PRO A 266 21.47 -7.91 22.95
CA PRO A 266 22.30 -7.55 24.09
C PRO A 266 21.50 -7.51 25.39
N SER A 267 22.21 -7.45 26.54
CA SER A 267 21.57 -7.19 27.83
C SER A 267 20.83 -5.86 27.87
N ALA A 268 19.89 -5.69 28.80
CA ALA A 268 19.07 -4.49 28.88
C ALA A 268 19.87 -3.20 29.12
N GLU A 269 21.04 -3.32 29.78
CA GLU A 269 21.92 -2.21 30.09
C GLU A 269 22.82 -1.77 28.92
N SER A 270 22.81 -2.51 27.81
CA SER A 270 23.69 -2.21 26.68
C SER A 270 23.31 -0.91 25.96
N SER A 271 24.32 -0.10 25.65
CA SER A 271 24.20 1.11 24.83
C SER A 271 23.73 0.83 23.39
N MET A 272 23.89 -0.41 22.91
CA MET A 272 23.45 -0.82 21.57
C MET A 272 21.94 -0.65 21.31
N TRP A 273 21.13 -0.59 22.35
CA TRP A 273 19.68 -0.30 22.22
C TRP A 273 19.37 1.15 21.81
N SER A 274 20.29 2.09 22.05
CA SER A 274 20.06 3.53 21.83
C SER A 274 19.79 3.88 20.36
N GLY A 275 20.25 3.08 19.41
CA GLY A 275 20.01 3.24 17.97
C GLY A 275 18.63 2.77 17.49
N MET A 276 17.83 2.10 18.34
CA MET A 276 16.54 1.51 17.99
C MET A 276 15.39 2.31 18.59
N ARG A 277 14.24 2.36 17.88
CA ARG A 277 13.01 2.98 18.40
C ARG A 277 12.41 2.18 19.56
N LEU A 278 11.72 2.84 20.47
CA LEU A 278 11.16 2.27 21.70
C LEU A 278 10.31 1.01 21.44
N LEU A 279 9.35 1.07 20.53
CA LEU A 279 8.49 -0.09 20.26
C LEU A 279 9.25 -1.27 19.64
N ASP A 280 10.35 -1.01 18.92
CA ASP A 280 11.22 -2.08 18.40
C ASP A 280 12.02 -2.70 19.53
N ARG A 281 12.58 -1.89 20.46
CA ARG A 281 13.29 -2.38 21.66
C ARG A 281 12.38 -3.25 22.51
N VAL A 282 11.16 -2.79 22.79
CA VAL A 282 10.16 -3.52 23.57
C VAL A 282 9.76 -4.82 22.87
N LEU A 283 9.48 -4.77 21.57
CA LEU A 283 9.12 -5.94 20.77
C LEU A 283 10.21 -7.02 20.81
N LEU A 284 11.45 -6.62 20.56
CA LEU A 284 12.57 -7.56 20.53
C LEU A 284 12.89 -8.11 21.91
N TRP A 285 12.79 -7.30 22.96
CA TRP A 285 12.92 -7.80 24.33
C TRP A 285 11.84 -8.83 24.67
N VAL A 286 10.59 -8.56 24.34
CA VAL A 286 9.47 -9.47 24.58
C VAL A 286 9.60 -10.74 23.72
N LEU A 287 10.08 -10.64 22.48
CA LEU A 287 10.38 -11.81 21.65
C LEU A 287 11.36 -12.76 22.35
N ALA A 288 12.42 -12.20 22.94
CA ALA A 288 13.46 -13.00 23.59
C ALA A 288 13.06 -13.51 24.98
N HIS A 289 12.35 -12.73 25.80
CA HIS A 289 12.20 -12.96 27.22
C HIS A 289 10.73 -13.04 27.70
N GLY A 290 9.77 -12.51 26.91
CA GLY A 290 8.33 -12.46 27.27
C GLY A 290 7.55 -13.70 26.87
N GLY A 291 6.30 -13.75 27.29
CA GLY A 291 5.32 -14.76 26.91
C GLY A 291 4.76 -14.59 25.50
N GLN A 292 3.94 -15.55 25.07
CA GLN A 292 3.22 -15.48 23.78
C GLN A 292 2.21 -14.32 23.79
N GLU A 293 1.48 -14.19 24.90
CA GLU A 293 0.46 -13.13 25.07
C GLU A 293 1.09 -11.73 25.02
N ASP A 294 2.23 -11.52 25.71
CA ASP A 294 2.93 -10.23 25.66
C ASP A 294 3.43 -9.88 24.24
N LEU A 295 3.96 -10.88 23.51
CA LEU A 295 4.40 -10.69 22.13
C LEU A 295 3.25 -10.27 21.21
N GLU A 296 2.14 -10.98 21.34
CA GLU A 296 0.93 -10.65 20.57
C GLU A 296 0.38 -9.28 20.93
N GLU A 297 0.44 -8.86 22.20
CA GLU A 297 0.00 -7.55 22.65
C GLU A 297 0.84 -6.43 22.02
N VAL A 298 2.17 -6.55 22.02
CA VAL A 298 3.05 -5.55 21.38
C VAL A 298 2.82 -5.49 19.87
N LEU A 299 2.70 -6.65 19.22
CA LEU A 299 2.45 -6.71 17.77
C LEU A 299 1.11 -6.08 17.40
N GLY A 300 0.05 -6.35 18.17
CA GLY A 300 -1.26 -5.75 17.96
C GLY A 300 -1.23 -4.22 18.11
N SER A 301 -0.58 -3.73 19.15
CA SER A 301 -0.41 -2.28 19.36
C SER A 301 0.31 -1.59 18.19
N ARG A 302 1.34 -2.20 17.62
CA ARG A 302 2.06 -1.64 16.44
C ARG A 302 1.17 -1.47 15.21
N VAL A 303 0.19 -2.32 15.04
CA VAL A 303 -0.74 -2.25 13.91
C VAL A 303 -1.88 -1.28 14.17
N GLU A 304 -2.44 -1.31 15.37
CA GLU A 304 -3.62 -0.52 15.74
C GLU A 304 -3.27 0.93 16.04
N ASP A 305 -2.19 1.16 16.79
CA ASP A 305 -1.85 2.44 17.41
C ASP A 305 -0.79 3.25 16.64
N SER A 306 -0.29 2.77 15.53
CA SER A 306 0.87 3.30 14.81
C SER A 306 2.21 3.09 15.53
N THR A 307 3.31 3.40 14.81
CA THR A 307 4.66 3.38 15.39
C THR A 307 5.00 4.64 16.19
N CYS A 308 4.10 5.63 16.23
CA CYS A 308 4.25 6.83 17.06
C CYS A 308 4.05 6.50 18.53
N VAL A 309 4.94 7.01 19.36
CA VAL A 309 4.89 6.86 20.82
C VAL A 309 4.55 8.22 21.42
N PRO A 310 3.48 8.35 22.23
CA PRO A 310 3.20 9.62 22.89
C PRO A 310 4.31 9.94 23.90
N LEU A 311 4.90 11.14 23.73
CA LEU A 311 5.94 11.68 24.57
C LEU A 311 5.38 12.87 25.35
N VAL A 312 5.77 12.99 26.61
CA VAL A 312 5.41 14.13 27.49
C VAL A 312 6.66 14.72 28.12
N VAL A 313 6.64 16.03 28.37
CA VAL A 313 7.70 16.73 29.09
C VAL A 313 7.48 16.54 30.60
N GLY A 314 8.43 15.90 31.27
CA GLY A 314 8.46 15.72 32.72
C GLY A 314 9.60 16.49 33.40
N GLU A 315 9.70 16.43 34.72
CA GLU A 315 10.73 17.14 35.52
C GLU A 315 12.17 16.76 35.14
N GLY A 316 12.39 15.52 34.65
CA GLY A 316 13.71 15.01 34.24
C GLY A 316 13.97 14.98 32.72
N GLY A 317 13.06 15.48 31.94
CA GLY A 317 13.14 15.41 30.46
C GLY A 317 11.90 14.75 29.82
N LEU A 318 12.08 14.13 28.65
CA LEU A 318 10.97 13.48 27.95
C LEU A 318 10.68 12.08 28.50
N ILE A 319 9.40 11.77 28.68
CA ILE A 319 8.89 10.48 29.15
C ILE A 319 7.99 9.90 28.08
N ALA A 320 8.22 8.62 27.72
CA ALA A 320 7.38 7.88 26.79
C ALA A 320 6.20 7.22 27.52
N GLN A 321 5.01 7.34 26.96
CA GLN A 321 3.78 6.78 27.53
C GLN A 321 2.97 5.96 26.50
N PRO A 322 3.56 4.92 25.88
CA PRO A 322 2.79 4.08 24.98
C PRO A 322 1.83 3.20 25.78
N PRO A 323 0.52 3.14 25.43
CA PRO A 323 -0.48 2.38 26.18
C PRO A 323 -0.18 0.89 26.30
N VAL A 324 0.64 0.33 25.40
CA VAL A 324 1.04 -1.08 25.45
C VAL A 324 1.88 -1.41 26.68
N LEU A 325 2.67 -0.45 27.21
CA LEU A 325 3.50 -0.69 28.40
C LEU A 325 2.68 -0.91 29.68
N ASP A 326 1.45 -0.42 29.72
CA ASP A 326 0.55 -0.66 30.85
C ASP A 326 -0.03 -2.09 30.83
N ARG A 327 0.01 -2.76 29.69
CA ARG A 327 -0.59 -4.08 29.46
C ARG A 327 0.39 -5.24 29.47
N ILE A 328 1.68 -4.97 29.29
CA ILE A 328 2.76 -5.97 29.33
C ILE A 328 3.61 -5.82 30.57
N ARG A 329 4.26 -6.90 31.01
CA ARG A 329 5.10 -6.94 32.20
C ARG A 329 6.53 -7.37 31.88
N GLY A 330 7.47 -7.03 32.76
CA GLY A 330 8.84 -7.56 32.71
C GLY A 330 9.76 -6.89 31.70
N VAL A 331 9.35 -5.75 31.10
CA VAL A 331 10.26 -4.95 30.25
C VAL A 331 11.11 -4.06 31.17
N PRO A 332 12.46 -4.13 31.08
CA PRO A 332 13.34 -3.29 31.90
C PRO A 332 13.16 -1.80 31.64
N ALA A 333 13.21 -0.98 32.69
CA ALA A 333 13.05 0.47 32.59
C ALA A 333 14.09 1.12 31.65
N GLN A 334 15.28 0.55 31.53
CA GLN A 334 16.33 1.00 30.61
C GLN A 334 15.87 0.97 29.13
N LEU A 335 15.00 0.03 28.77
CA LEU A 335 14.51 -0.12 27.40
C LEU A 335 13.29 0.77 27.10
N THR A 336 12.60 1.26 28.13
CA THR A 336 11.42 2.12 28.00
C THR A 336 11.73 3.60 28.08
N GLY A 337 12.96 3.98 28.47
CA GLY A 337 13.44 5.36 28.47
C GLY A 337 13.53 5.95 27.04
N VAL A 338 13.30 7.26 26.92
CA VAL A 338 13.39 7.99 25.63
C VAL A 338 14.86 8.11 25.18
N GLN A 339 15.15 7.57 24.01
CA GLN A 339 16.45 7.63 23.35
C GLN A 339 16.43 8.62 22.16
N ASP A 340 17.61 8.96 21.60
CA ASP A 340 17.68 9.86 20.45
C ASP A 340 16.96 9.29 19.21
N ALA A 341 16.96 7.97 19.04
CA ALA A 341 16.24 7.28 17.96
C ALA A 341 14.71 7.44 18.05
N ASP A 342 14.16 7.77 19.22
CA ASP A 342 12.72 8.00 19.41
C ASP A 342 12.29 9.40 18.97
N LEU A 343 13.24 10.33 18.84
CA LEU A 343 13.00 11.74 18.59
C LEU A 343 13.19 12.05 17.08
N VAL A 344 12.10 12.18 16.38
CA VAL A 344 12.10 12.47 14.95
C VAL A 344 11.49 13.83 14.68
N LEU A 345 12.34 14.79 14.27
CA LEU A 345 11.87 16.08 13.78
C LEU A 345 11.41 15.94 12.33
N ARG A 346 10.15 16.24 12.09
CA ARG A 346 9.54 16.30 10.75
C ARG A 346 9.41 17.74 10.29
N CYS A 347 9.83 17.99 9.06
CA CYS A 347 9.63 19.28 8.40
C CYS A 347 9.00 19.06 7.03
N VAL A 348 7.97 19.84 6.75
CA VAL A 348 7.30 19.92 5.46
C VAL A 348 7.34 21.38 5.01
N VAL A 349 7.70 21.65 3.77
CA VAL A 349 7.62 22.98 3.18
C VAL A 349 6.48 22.99 2.17
N ASP A 350 5.47 23.80 2.46
CA ASP A 350 4.28 23.93 1.61
C ASP A 350 4.54 24.90 0.45
N SER A 351 5.19 26.02 0.74
CA SER A 351 5.48 27.03 -0.27
C SER A 351 6.71 27.86 0.06
N VAL A 352 7.34 28.36 -1.00
CA VAL A 352 8.39 29.39 -0.92
C VAL A 352 8.04 30.54 -1.84
N GLY A 353 8.36 31.77 -1.42
CA GLY A 353 8.14 32.98 -2.20
C GLY A 353 9.12 34.06 -1.79
N TRP A 354 9.22 35.14 -2.58
CA TRP A 354 10.12 36.25 -2.29
C TRP A 354 9.37 37.47 -1.77
N SER A 355 9.88 38.08 -0.72
CA SER A 355 9.48 39.41 -0.25
C SER A 355 10.58 40.39 -0.64
N GLY A 356 10.44 41.07 -1.79
CA GLY A 356 11.52 41.87 -2.37
C GLY A 356 12.64 40.97 -2.93
N ARG A 357 13.85 41.52 -3.04
CA ARG A 357 15.00 40.90 -3.73
C ARG A 357 15.81 39.94 -2.86
N GLU A 358 15.79 40.15 -1.54
CA GLU A 358 16.75 39.52 -0.62
C GLU A 358 16.14 38.64 0.49
N VAL A 359 14.81 38.59 0.55
CA VAL A 359 14.14 37.87 1.65
C VAL A 359 13.27 36.75 1.09
N LEU A 360 13.66 35.52 1.39
CA LEU A 360 12.86 34.35 1.08
C LEU A 360 11.84 34.12 2.18
N VAL A 361 10.56 34.01 1.83
CA VAL A 361 9.47 33.63 2.73
C VAL A 361 9.21 32.15 2.56
N VAL A 362 9.33 31.38 3.65
CA VAL A 362 9.07 29.95 3.69
C VAL A 362 7.86 29.66 4.58
N ARG A 363 6.93 28.84 4.09
CA ARG A 363 5.76 28.37 4.86
C ARG A 363 5.76 26.84 4.88
N GLY A 364 5.36 26.27 6.00
CA GLY A 364 5.32 24.83 6.15
C GLY A 364 4.88 24.40 7.54
N ALA A 365 5.19 23.16 7.89
CA ALA A 365 5.00 22.59 9.22
C ALA A 365 6.30 21.96 9.74
N ALA A 366 6.54 22.10 11.05
CA ALA A 366 7.67 21.47 11.74
C ALA A 366 7.24 20.98 13.13
N TYR A 367 7.39 19.67 13.37
CA TYR A 367 6.96 19.02 14.62
C TYR A 367 7.85 17.82 14.94
N ILE A 368 7.87 17.46 16.23
CA ILE A 368 8.55 16.26 16.72
C ILE A 368 7.50 15.16 16.89
N GLU A 369 7.71 14.00 16.26
CA GLU A 369 6.77 12.86 16.37
C GLU A 369 6.51 12.49 17.83
N GLY A 370 5.24 12.35 18.20
CA GLY A 370 4.80 11.98 19.56
C GLY A 370 4.78 13.13 20.58
N VAL A 371 5.32 14.31 20.28
CA VAL A 371 5.36 15.47 21.17
C VAL A 371 4.27 16.48 20.81
N ASP A 372 3.58 17.01 21.83
CA ASP A 372 2.62 18.10 21.63
C ASP A 372 3.38 19.37 21.17
N PRO A 373 2.96 20.02 20.07
CA PRO A 373 3.56 21.29 19.63
C PRO A 373 3.60 22.38 20.70
N ALA A 374 2.66 22.36 21.66
CA ALA A 374 2.64 23.31 22.79
C ALA A 374 3.84 23.12 23.74
N ASP A 375 4.39 21.92 23.81
CA ASP A 375 5.55 21.57 24.67
C ASP A 375 6.89 21.86 23.96
N THR A 376 6.87 22.41 22.75
CA THR A 376 8.08 22.69 21.95
C THR A 376 8.30 24.17 21.71
N GLY A 377 9.57 24.58 21.57
CA GLY A 377 9.94 25.93 21.10
C GLY A 377 9.43 26.20 19.67
N ALA A 378 9.29 27.50 19.32
CA ALA A 378 9.02 27.86 17.92
C ALA A 378 10.17 27.40 17.02
N PRO A 379 9.89 26.95 15.78
CA PRO A 379 10.93 26.57 14.84
C PRO A 379 11.91 27.71 14.58
N VAL A 380 13.19 27.41 14.58
CA VAL A 380 14.27 28.33 14.19
C VAL A 380 14.80 27.91 12.84
N ILE A 381 14.77 28.79 11.85
CA ILE A 381 15.26 28.50 10.52
C ILE A 381 16.60 29.19 10.32
N GLU A 382 17.57 28.41 9.86
CA GLU A 382 18.94 28.84 9.57
C GLU A 382 19.28 28.67 8.11
N ALA A 383 19.89 29.68 7.51
CA ALA A 383 20.56 29.59 6.22
C ALA A 383 22.04 29.20 6.47
N VAL A 384 22.46 28.07 5.92
CA VAL A 384 23.80 27.51 6.15
C VAL A 384 24.57 27.45 4.83
N GLY A 385 25.75 28.04 4.83
CA GLY A 385 26.65 28.05 3.67
C GLY A 385 27.30 26.67 3.39
N PRO A 386 27.95 26.50 2.24
CA PRO A 386 28.63 25.26 1.87
C PRO A 386 29.75 24.87 2.84
N ASP A 387 30.33 25.85 3.56
CA ASP A 387 31.35 25.66 4.59
C ASP A 387 30.77 25.26 5.96
N GLY A 388 29.46 25.07 6.05
CA GLY A 388 28.76 24.77 7.31
C GLY A 388 28.47 25.96 8.21
N LYS A 389 28.88 27.18 7.80
CA LYS A 389 28.67 28.41 8.57
C LYS A 389 27.24 28.89 8.48
N VAL A 390 26.63 29.26 9.61
CA VAL A 390 25.31 29.88 9.65
C VAL A 390 25.41 31.33 9.16
N LEU A 391 24.75 31.61 8.04
CA LEU A 391 24.71 32.92 7.38
C LEU A 391 23.57 33.80 7.91
N ALA A 392 22.44 33.18 8.22
CA ALA A 392 21.28 33.84 8.80
C ALA A 392 20.52 32.89 9.73
N ARG A 393 19.88 33.44 10.77
CA ARG A 393 19.06 32.70 11.73
C ARG A 393 17.78 33.51 12.03
N ARG A 394 16.61 32.86 11.96
CA ARG A 394 15.32 33.50 12.23
C ARG A 394 14.39 32.55 13.00
N VAL A 395 13.69 33.08 13.98
CA VAL A 395 12.61 32.39 14.68
C VAL A 395 11.36 32.51 13.81
N ALA A 396 10.72 31.40 13.52
CA ALA A 396 9.50 31.37 12.72
C ALA A 396 8.27 31.76 13.56
N SER A 397 7.29 32.38 12.92
CA SER A 397 5.96 32.60 13.51
C SER A 397 5.12 31.35 13.33
N ARG A 398 4.54 30.85 14.41
CA ARG A 398 3.62 29.71 14.35
C ARG A 398 2.29 30.08 13.68
N CYS A 399 1.71 29.14 12.96
CA CYS A 399 0.38 29.26 12.39
C CYS A 399 -0.32 27.90 12.40
N ARG A 400 -1.62 27.94 12.22
CA ARG A 400 -2.43 26.72 12.19
C ARG A 400 -2.40 26.06 10.80
N THR A 401 -2.12 24.73 10.75
CA THR A 401 -2.15 23.92 9.54
C THR A 401 -2.72 22.51 9.86
N PRO A 402 -4.04 22.31 9.72
CA PRO A 402 -4.67 21.00 10.00
C PRO A 402 -4.11 19.86 9.14
N GLN A 403 -3.48 20.17 7.99
CA GLN A 403 -2.83 19.18 7.13
C GLN A 403 -1.73 18.41 7.85
N ALA A 404 -1.05 19.04 8.82
CA ALA A 404 -0.01 18.37 9.61
C ALA A 404 -0.52 17.14 10.38
N ASP A 405 -1.78 17.11 10.81
CA ASP A 405 -2.39 15.94 11.44
C ASP A 405 -2.55 14.76 10.47
N LEU A 406 -2.86 15.04 9.20
CA LEU A 406 -2.93 14.00 8.17
C LEU A 406 -1.55 13.45 7.82
N ASP A 407 -0.58 14.35 7.66
CA ASP A 407 0.79 14.00 7.26
C ASP A 407 1.52 13.22 8.37
N ALA A 408 1.28 13.57 9.62
CA ALA A 408 1.83 12.88 10.78
C ALA A 408 1.26 11.47 10.96
N GLY A 409 -0.02 11.27 10.69
CA GLY A 409 -0.71 10.00 10.93
C GLY A 409 -0.66 9.54 12.39
N ASP A 410 -0.53 10.47 13.34
CA ASP A 410 -0.43 10.21 14.78
C ASP A 410 -1.84 10.17 15.40
N PRO A 411 -2.23 9.10 16.11
CA PRO A 411 -3.52 9.04 16.78
C PRO A 411 -3.54 9.77 18.14
N TRP A 412 -2.36 10.04 18.72
CA TRP A 412 -2.22 10.54 20.11
C TRP A 412 -2.06 12.05 20.19
N ARG A 413 -1.44 12.69 19.19
CA ARG A 413 -1.10 14.11 19.18
C ARG A 413 -1.71 14.83 17.99
N SER A 414 -2.05 16.10 18.18
CA SER A 414 -2.41 17.01 17.10
C SER A 414 -1.24 17.92 16.78
N TYR A 415 -0.89 17.99 15.51
CA TYR A 415 0.14 18.88 14.98
C TYR A 415 -0.46 20.06 14.21
N ALA A 416 -1.77 20.30 14.36
CA ALA A 416 -2.45 21.39 13.67
C ALA A 416 -1.84 22.77 13.98
N GLU A 417 -1.22 22.94 15.15
CA GLU A 417 -0.54 24.18 15.56
C GLU A 417 0.97 24.19 15.25
N SER A 418 1.47 23.24 14.47
CA SER A 418 2.89 23.12 14.09
C SER A 418 3.27 23.88 12.82
N GLY A 419 2.30 24.53 12.16
CA GLY A 419 2.57 25.37 11.01
C GLY A 419 3.51 26.53 11.32
N PHE A 420 4.30 26.94 10.34
CA PHE A 420 5.19 28.09 10.49
C PHE A 420 5.26 28.97 9.25
N THR A 421 5.57 30.23 9.47
CA THR A 421 5.95 31.18 8.42
C THR A 421 7.22 31.90 8.88
N VAL A 422 8.21 32.00 8.00
CA VAL A 422 9.47 32.68 8.29
C VAL A 422 9.99 33.45 7.09
N ALA A 423 10.56 34.62 7.32
CA ALA A 423 11.26 35.44 6.35
C ALA A 423 12.77 35.33 6.60
N VAL A 424 13.48 34.65 5.72
CA VAL A 424 14.93 34.40 5.84
C VAL A 424 15.68 35.26 4.85
N PRO A 425 16.68 36.08 5.27
CA PRO A 425 17.54 36.78 4.35
C PRO A 425 18.33 35.78 3.50
N ALA A 426 18.29 35.99 2.18
CA ALA A 426 19.14 35.25 1.26
C ALA A 426 20.53 35.91 1.27
N GLY A 427 21.50 35.32 1.97
CA GLY A 427 22.88 35.82 2.05
C GLY A 427 23.58 35.84 0.70
N GLU A 428 24.79 36.41 0.63
CA GLU A 428 25.63 36.28 -0.56
C GLU A 428 26.07 34.83 -0.76
N GLY A 429 25.91 34.26 -1.96
CA GLY A 429 26.31 32.90 -2.30
C GLY A 429 25.20 31.83 -2.11
N THR A 430 25.57 30.57 -2.29
CA THR A 430 24.67 29.41 -2.10
C THR A 430 24.47 29.10 -0.61
N SER A 431 23.23 28.83 -0.21
CA SER A 431 22.92 28.39 1.14
C SER A 431 21.81 27.32 1.14
N ARG A 432 21.83 26.40 2.11
CA ARG A 432 20.74 25.45 2.41
C ARG A 432 20.01 25.89 3.67
N LEU A 433 18.72 25.56 3.75
CA LEU A 433 17.92 25.91 4.91
C LEU A 433 17.78 24.72 5.86
N ARG A 434 18.00 24.96 7.15
CA ARG A 434 17.89 23.99 8.24
C ARG A 434 16.90 24.51 9.29
N ALA A 435 16.00 23.64 9.75
CA ALA A 435 15.13 23.91 10.90
C ALA A 435 15.72 23.34 12.17
N SER A 436 15.51 24.01 13.31
CA SER A 436 15.73 23.47 14.63
C SER A 436 14.52 23.71 15.54
N ILE A 437 14.21 22.75 16.41
CA ILE A 437 13.18 22.86 17.44
C ILE A 437 13.74 22.38 18.78
N ALA A 438 13.57 23.24 19.81
CA ALA A 438 13.92 22.90 21.19
C ALA A 438 12.76 22.15 21.86
N VAL A 439 13.07 21.06 22.58
CA VAL A 439 12.13 20.34 23.43
C VAL A 439 12.83 19.85 24.69
N ALA A 440 12.28 20.15 25.85
CA ALA A 440 12.93 19.91 27.15
C ALA A 440 14.39 20.42 27.13
N ASN A 441 15.37 19.53 27.28
CA ASN A 441 16.81 19.86 27.29
C ASN A 441 17.52 19.48 25.99
N ARG A 442 16.80 19.32 24.88
CA ARG A 442 17.32 18.88 23.59
C ARG A 442 16.97 19.84 22.46
N ASP A 443 17.90 20.02 21.53
CA ASP A 443 17.70 20.73 20.27
C ASP A 443 17.78 19.73 19.11
N LEU A 444 16.67 19.58 18.39
CA LEU A 444 16.60 18.72 17.21
C LEU A 444 16.72 19.54 15.95
N THR A 445 17.44 19.03 14.97
CA THR A 445 17.64 19.72 13.68
C THR A 445 17.32 18.84 12.50
N CYS A 446 16.76 19.43 11.44
CA CYS A 446 16.62 18.78 10.12
C CYS A 446 16.78 19.78 8.99
N TRP A 447 17.22 19.31 7.83
CA TRP A 447 17.25 20.12 6.61
C TRP A 447 15.85 20.27 6.05
N LEU A 448 15.49 21.48 5.61
CA LEU A 448 14.18 21.71 4.99
C LEU A 448 14.12 21.04 3.62
N PRO A 449 13.09 20.23 3.35
CA PRO A 449 12.85 19.71 2.01
C PRO A 449 12.41 20.85 1.08
N ALA A 450 12.72 20.72 -0.21
CA ALA A 450 12.10 21.57 -1.21
C ALA A 450 10.59 21.28 -1.31
N PRO A 451 9.75 22.29 -1.57
CA PRO A 451 8.31 22.06 -1.76
C PRO A 451 8.05 21.03 -2.86
N ALA A 452 7.02 20.21 -2.72
CA ALA A 452 6.57 19.31 -3.78
C ALA A 452 6.23 20.14 -5.04
N GLY A 453 6.72 19.73 -6.21
CA GLY A 453 6.56 20.47 -7.45
C GLY A 453 7.64 21.52 -7.74
N SER A 454 8.58 21.79 -6.83
CA SER A 454 9.65 22.78 -7.00
C SER A 454 10.86 22.29 -7.82
N ALA A 455 10.66 21.45 -8.84
CA ALA A 455 11.67 21.28 -9.90
C ALA A 455 11.94 22.62 -10.64
N ARG A 456 11.06 23.59 -10.45
CA ARG A 456 11.25 24.95 -10.95
C ARG A 456 11.91 25.81 -9.88
N SER A 457 12.98 26.49 -10.30
CA SER A 457 13.59 27.57 -9.57
C SER A 457 12.57 28.70 -9.36
N VAL A 458 12.36 29.14 -8.12
CA VAL A 458 11.56 30.33 -7.83
C VAL A 458 12.49 31.52 -7.79
N PRO A 459 12.59 32.33 -8.90
CA PRO A 459 13.51 33.45 -8.96
C PRO A 459 13.04 34.65 -8.13
N SER A 460 13.97 35.42 -7.58
CA SER A 460 13.66 36.70 -6.94
C SER A 460 13.25 37.72 -7.97
N PRO A 461 12.29 38.64 -7.67
CA PRO A 461 11.92 39.72 -8.56
C PRO A 461 13.10 40.68 -8.75
N SER A 462 13.50 40.94 -10.02
CA SER A 462 14.50 41.94 -10.35
C SER A 462 14.43 42.32 -11.83
N GLU A 463 14.47 43.62 -12.15
CA GLU A 463 14.63 44.12 -13.51
C GLU A 463 16.11 44.37 -13.89
N ASP A 464 16.98 44.67 -12.90
CA ASP A 464 18.43 44.88 -13.09
C ASP A 464 19.21 44.46 -11.85
N GLY A 465 20.14 43.51 -11.96
CA GLY A 465 21.04 43.09 -10.89
C GLY A 465 21.19 41.58 -10.66
N GLU A 466 21.95 41.17 -9.64
CA GLU A 466 22.09 39.78 -9.23
C GLU A 466 20.73 39.19 -8.80
N ARG A 467 20.25 38.22 -9.55
CA ARG A 467 19.06 37.45 -9.23
C ARG A 467 19.43 36.25 -8.39
N ARG A 468 18.51 35.78 -7.53
CA ARG A 468 18.64 34.56 -6.74
C ARG A 468 17.49 33.65 -7.04
N ALA A 469 17.66 32.37 -6.76
CA ALA A 469 16.59 31.42 -6.89
C ALA A 469 16.55 30.48 -5.70
N ALA A 470 15.32 30.16 -5.24
CA ALA A 470 15.07 29.06 -4.33
C ALA A 470 14.69 27.83 -5.15
N ARG A 471 15.34 26.70 -4.92
CA ARG A 471 15.10 25.46 -5.65
C ARG A 471 15.39 24.23 -4.77
N GLY A 472 15.01 23.05 -5.23
CA GLY A 472 15.50 21.80 -4.69
C GLY A 472 16.91 21.51 -5.20
N ASP A 473 17.84 21.15 -4.29
CA ASP A 473 19.13 20.61 -4.67
C ASP A 473 18.99 19.15 -5.20
N ALA A 474 20.12 18.53 -5.55
CA ALA A 474 20.14 17.12 -6.00
C ALA A 474 19.55 16.15 -4.95
N HIS A 475 19.51 16.54 -3.68
CA HIS A 475 18.95 15.75 -2.57
C HIS A 475 17.49 16.06 -2.28
N GLY A 476 16.86 16.99 -3.01
CA GLY A 476 15.51 17.47 -2.76
C GLY A 476 15.41 18.39 -1.54
N LEU A 477 16.55 18.95 -1.08
CA LEU A 477 16.59 19.91 0.01
C LEU A 477 16.49 21.34 -0.54
N LEU A 478 15.87 22.22 0.24
CA LEU A 478 15.67 23.62 -0.15
C LEU A 478 17.00 24.40 -0.07
N GLU A 479 17.47 24.84 -1.25
CA GLU A 479 18.64 25.70 -1.36
C GLU A 479 18.31 27.05 -2.01
N VAL A 480 19.10 28.06 -1.70
CA VAL A 480 19.10 29.39 -2.33
C VAL A 480 20.41 29.54 -3.09
N VAL A 481 20.32 29.85 -4.37
CA VAL A 481 21.50 30.01 -5.25
C VAL A 481 21.49 31.36 -5.96
N PRO A 482 22.66 31.98 -6.23
CA PRO A 482 22.75 33.11 -7.13
C PRO A 482 22.49 32.68 -8.59
N LEU A 483 21.71 33.45 -9.34
CA LEU A 483 21.54 33.27 -10.77
C LEU A 483 22.57 34.17 -11.49
N LEU A 484 23.47 33.55 -12.26
CA LEU A 484 24.44 34.27 -13.08
C LEU A 484 23.70 35.11 -14.16
N SER A 485 24.10 36.36 -14.33
CA SER A 485 23.55 37.24 -15.37
C SER A 485 23.80 36.60 -16.76
N GLY A 486 22.72 36.28 -17.49
CA GLY A 486 22.78 35.66 -18.82
C GLY A 486 22.56 34.12 -18.83
N ALA A 487 22.38 33.47 -17.69
CA ALA A 487 21.90 32.10 -17.68
C ALA A 487 20.41 32.15 -18.08
N ALA A 488 20.11 31.72 -19.30
CA ALA A 488 18.73 31.39 -19.68
C ALA A 488 18.19 30.39 -18.64
N GLU A 489 16.91 30.57 -18.26
CA GLU A 489 16.22 29.50 -17.51
C GLU A 489 16.58 28.15 -18.17
N PRO A 490 16.90 27.10 -17.41
CA PRO A 490 17.09 25.80 -18.02
C PRO A 490 15.80 25.46 -18.74
N GLU A 491 15.77 25.62 -20.05
CA GLU A 491 14.72 25.10 -20.90
C GLU A 491 14.60 23.61 -20.57
N ALA A 492 13.38 23.17 -20.32
CA ALA A 492 13.07 21.75 -20.29
C ALA A 492 13.71 21.10 -21.54
N PRO A 493 14.27 19.88 -21.45
CA PRO A 493 15.05 19.26 -22.50
C PRO A 493 14.35 19.43 -23.85
N SER A 494 14.96 20.18 -24.76
CA SER A 494 14.48 20.48 -26.10
C SER A 494 14.57 19.23 -26.97
N GLY A 495 13.53 18.39 -26.92
CA GLY A 495 13.21 17.47 -28.01
C GLY A 495 12.60 18.27 -29.16
N ASN A 496 13.26 18.32 -30.31
CA ASN A 496 12.77 18.95 -31.52
C ASN A 496 11.52 18.22 -32.06
N GLY A 497 10.32 18.62 -31.59
CA GLY A 497 9.01 18.27 -32.11
C GLY A 497 7.98 19.32 -31.69
N PRO A 498 6.81 19.42 -32.34
CA PRO A 498 5.76 20.33 -31.91
C PRO A 498 5.36 20.01 -30.46
N HIS A 499 5.70 20.92 -29.53
CA HIS A 499 5.51 20.69 -28.10
C HIS A 499 4.05 20.89 -27.73
N HIS A 500 3.30 19.77 -27.73
CA HIS A 500 1.94 19.75 -27.18
C HIS A 500 2.02 19.81 -25.65
N ARG A 501 1.48 20.85 -25.03
CA ARG A 501 1.41 21.00 -23.57
C ARG A 501 -0.01 21.29 -23.13
N VAL A 502 -0.41 20.64 -22.03
CA VAL A 502 -1.68 20.92 -21.34
C VAL A 502 -1.34 21.34 -19.91
N ILE A 503 -1.67 22.58 -19.57
CA ILE A 503 -1.33 23.23 -18.30
C ILE A 503 -2.64 23.53 -17.56
N LEU A 504 -2.77 23.06 -16.33
CA LEU A 504 -3.88 23.34 -15.44
C LEU A 504 -3.73 24.75 -14.82
N THR A 505 -4.76 25.55 -14.88
CA THR A 505 -4.84 26.87 -14.23
C THR A 505 -5.99 26.99 -13.24
N GLY A 506 -6.91 26.01 -13.21
CA GLY A 506 -8.00 25.98 -12.27
C GLY A 506 -8.53 24.57 -12.01
N ALA A 507 -8.98 24.34 -10.78
CA ALA A 507 -9.60 23.10 -10.37
C ALA A 507 -10.77 23.40 -9.41
N GLY A 508 -11.85 22.63 -9.52
CA GLY A 508 -13.01 22.71 -8.63
C GLY A 508 -13.81 21.43 -8.63
N LEU A 509 -14.62 21.23 -7.59
CA LEU A 509 -15.50 20.07 -7.48
C LEU A 509 -16.95 20.56 -7.38
N THR A 510 -17.82 20.04 -8.25
CA THR A 510 -19.24 20.37 -8.22
C THR A 510 -19.95 19.60 -7.10
N LYS A 511 -21.10 20.10 -6.65
CA LYS A 511 -21.96 19.38 -5.67
C LYS A 511 -22.34 17.97 -6.15
N GLY A 512 -22.48 17.77 -7.47
CA GLY A 512 -22.78 16.48 -8.09
C GLY A 512 -21.57 15.55 -8.26
N GLY A 513 -20.40 15.87 -7.69
CA GLY A 513 -19.22 14.98 -7.72
C GLY A 513 -18.42 15.02 -9.03
N ARG A 514 -18.60 16.04 -9.89
CA ARG A 514 -17.78 16.23 -11.10
C ARG A 514 -16.58 17.11 -10.80
N LEU A 515 -15.39 16.60 -11.13
CA LEU A 515 -14.14 17.35 -11.05
C LEU A 515 -14.04 18.26 -12.28
N ARG A 516 -14.17 19.54 -12.06
CA ARG A 516 -14.00 20.58 -13.10
C ARG A 516 -12.56 21.01 -13.12
N LEU A 517 -11.92 20.89 -14.26
CA LEU A 517 -10.57 21.34 -14.53
C LEU A 517 -10.60 22.37 -15.66
N SER A 518 -9.79 23.40 -15.54
CA SER A 518 -9.58 24.42 -16.59
C SER A 518 -8.09 24.67 -16.78
N GLY A 519 -7.71 25.14 -17.97
CA GLY A 519 -6.30 25.36 -18.25
C GLY A 519 -6.02 25.94 -19.61
N ARG A 520 -4.73 25.88 -19.98
CA ARG A 520 -4.22 26.32 -21.28
C ARG A 520 -3.60 25.14 -22.02
N SER A 521 -3.73 25.14 -23.34
CA SER A 521 -3.05 24.19 -24.22
C SER A 521 -2.25 24.92 -25.31
N THR A 522 -1.11 24.33 -25.67
CA THR A 522 -0.26 24.83 -26.78
C THR A 522 0.01 23.68 -27.74
N GLY A 523 -0.01 23.96 -29.05
CA GLY A 523 0.25 23.01 -30.10
C GLY A 523 -0.87 21.99 -30.37
N LEU A 524 -2.04 22.15 -29.73
CA LEU A 524 -3.22 21.27 -29.91
C LEU A 524 -4.31 22.08 -30.64
N ASP A 525 -4.31 22.07 -31.97
CA ASP A 525 -5.30 22.74 -32.81
C ASP A 525 -6.60 21.92 -32.98
N GLY A 526 -6.59 20.64 -32.59
CA GLY A 526 -7.72 19.73 -32.51
C GLY A 526 -8.18 19.50 -31.08
N GLY A 527 -9.37 18.93 -30.88
CA GLY A 527 -9.85 18.52 -29.56
C GLY A 527 -8.96 17.47 -28.90
N PHE A 528 -8.92 17.46 -27.58
CA PHE A 528 -8.25 16.44 -26.77
C PHE A 528 -9.11 16.04 -25.57
N ASP A 529 -8.82 14.89 -25.01
CA ASP A 529 -9.48 14.39 -23.81
C ASP A 529 -8.55 14.43 -22.60
N LEU A 530 -9.12 14.73 -21.44
CA LEU A 530 -8.47 14.52 -20.16
C LEU A 530 -8.79 13.13 -19.60
N LEU A 531 -7.81 12.53 -18.97
CA LEU A 531 -7.89 11.19 -18.42
C LEU A 531 -7.33 11.17 -17.01
N LEU A 532 -8.13 10.65 -16.08
CA LEU A 532 -7.62 10.12 -14.80
C LEU A 532 -7.28 8.64 -15.01
N VAL A 533 -6.03 8.27 -14.80
CA VAL A 533 -5.52 6.90 -15.04
C VAL A 533 -4.92 6.33 -13.78
N SER A 534 -5.39 5.15 -13.37
CA SER A 534 -4.80 4.38 -12.27
C SER A 534 -4.80 2.88 -12.62
N SER A 535 -4.16 2.05 -11.81
CA SER A 535 -4.27 0.59 -11.90
C SER A 535 -5.70 0.08 -11.69
N ARG A 536 -6.59 0.89 -11.11
CA ARG A 536 -7.96 0.51 -10.72
C ARG A 536 -9.04 1.02 -11.67
N GLY A 537 -8.72 1.94 -12.59
CA GLY A 537 -9.71 2.48 -13.49
C GLY A 537 -9.23 3.69 -14.28
N ARG A 538 -10.05 4.10 -15.24
CA ARG A 538 -9.82 5.27 -16.12
C ARG A 538 -11.10 6.08 -16.22
N VAL A 539 -10.99 7.39 -16.01
CA VAL A 539 -12.09 8.36 -16.23
C VAL A 539 -11.69 9.28 -17.36
N ARG A 540 -12.58 9.53 -18.32
CA ARG A 540 -12.31 10.33 -19.52
C ARG A 540 -13.33 11.44 -19.65
N ALA A 541 -12.87 12.63 -20.04
CA ALA A 541 -13.73 13.74 -20.41
C ALA A 541 -13.11 14.55 -21.54
N ALA A 542 -13.92 14.97 -22.51
CA ALA A 542 -13.48 15.86 -23.58
C ALA A 542 -13.14 17.25 -23.03
N ALA A 543 -12.03 17.83 -23.46
CA ALA A 543 -11.70 19.20 -23.20
C ALA A 543 -12.49 20.11 -24.14
N VAL A 544 -13.32 20.99 -23.58
CA VAL A 544 -14.15 21.95 -24.33
C VAL A 544 -13.39 23.27 -24.42
N PRO A 545 -13.08 23.79 -25.62
CA PRO A 545 -12.47 25.10 -25.80
C PRO A 545 -13.38 26.20 -25.25
N GLU A 546 -12.82 27.19 -24.53
CA GLU A 546 -13.56 28.37 -24.05
C GLU A 546 -13.14 29.63 -24.83
N THR A 547 -11.83 29.86 -24.99
CA THR A 547 -11.24 30.92 -25.81
C THR A 547 -9.98 30.35 -26.46
N ALA A 548 -9.30 31.16 -27.33
CA ALA A 548 -8.08 30.69 -27.99
C ALA A 548 -7.03 30.22 -27.01
N GLY A 549 -6.73 28.91 -27.04
CA GLY A 549 -5.75 28.24 -26.19
C GLY A 549 -6.21 27.96 -24.75
N THR A 550 -7.43 28.29 -24.34
CA THR A 550 -8.00 27.88 -23.04
C THR A 550 -9.08 26.80 -23.19
N TRP A 551 -9.22 25.97 -22.18
CA TRP A 551 -10.13 24.83 -22.18
C TRP A 551 -10.72 24.55 -20.80
N ARG A 552 -11.84 23.84 -20.79
CA ARG A 552 -12.47 23.25 -19.59
C ARG A 552 -12.86 21.81 -19.83
N ALA A 553 -12.78 20.98 -18.78
CA ALA A 553 -13.28 19.62 -18.79
C ALA A 553 -13.95 19.27 -17.45
N ASP A 554 -15.02 18.49 -17.49
CA ASP A 554 -15.74 18.00 -16.31
C ASP A 554 -15.62 16.46 -16.26
N LEU A 555 -14.76 15.94 -15.38
CA LEU A 555 -14.54 14.51 -15.14
C LEU A 555 -15.54 14.01 -14.10
N ASP A 556 -16.32 12.97 -14.42
CA ASP A 556 -17.31 12.42 -13.49
C ASP A 556 -16.65 11.44 -12.51
N LEU A 557 -16.54 11.86 -11.24
CA LEU A 557 -15.99 11.02 -10.18
C LEU A 557 -17.05 10.10 -9.55
N THR A 558 -18.31 10.18 -9.96
CA THR A 558 -19.39 9.39 -9.37
C THR A 558 -19.65 8.08 -10.10
N GLU A 559 -19.02 7.88 -11.25
CA GLU A 559 -19.15 6.62 -11.98
C GLU A 559 -18.73 5.42 -11.09
N PRO A 560 -19.49 4.31 -11.11
CA PRO A 560 -19.18 3.11 -10.31
C PRO A 560 -17.79 2.54 -10.55
N THR A 561 -17.23 2.79 -11.74
CA THR A 561 -15.88 2.36 -12.13
C THR A 561 -14.77 3.23 -11.54
N THR A 562 -15.09 4.41 -11.03
CA THR A 562 -14.12 5.32 -10.41
C THR A 562 -13.86 4.88 -8.97
N ALA A 563 -12.79 4.17 -8.72
CA ALA A 563 -12.38 3.79 -7.37
C ALA A 563 -11.77 4.98 -6.61
N ARG A 564 -11.86 4.99 -5.27
CA ARG A 564 -11.07 5.91 -4.45
C ARG A 564 -9.59 5.57 -4.58
N GLY A 565 -8.72 6.57 -4.58
CA GLY A 565 -7.28 6.44 -4.68
C GLY A 565 -6.63 7.48 -5.57
N ALA A 566 -5.34 7.30 -5.81
CA ALA A 566 -4.54 8.21 -6.63
C ALA A 566 -4.65 7.86 -8.12
N TYR A 567 -4.75 8.91 -8.93
CA TYR A 567 -4.81 8.87 -10.39
C TYR A 567 -3.78 9.84 -10.96
N SER A 568 -3.04 9.40 -11.99
CA SER A 568 -2.28 10.31 -12.83
C SER A 568 -3.23 11.07 -13.76
N LEU A 569 -3.09 12.39 -13.87
CA LEU A 569 -3.84 13.19 -14.81
C LEU A 569 -3.09 13.31 -16.13
N ARG A 570 -3.70 12.81 -17.19
CA ARG A 570 -3.12 12.77 -18.55
C ARG A 570 -4.04 13.43 -19.55
N TRP A 571 -3.51 13.73 -20.72
CA TRP A 571 -4.28 14.15 -21.88
C TRP A 571 -3.97 13.26 -23.10
N GLU A 572 -4.92 13.14 -24.02
CA GLU A 572 -4.84 12.34 -25.22
C GLU A 572 -5.58 13.04 -26.38
N SER A 573 -4.93 13.14 -27.53
CA SER A 573 -5.52 13.59 -28.81
C SER A 573 -5.39 12.46 -29.85
N ALA A 574 -5.84 12.71 -31.07
CA ALA A 574 -5.72 11.71 -32.16
C ALA A 574 -4.25 11.31 -32.43
N ASP A 575 -3.32 12.25 -32.27
CA ASP A 575 -1.93 12.09 -32.73
C ASP A 575 -0.90 12.12 -31.58
N ALA A 576 -1.30 12.46 -30.36
CA ALA A 576 -0.37 12.64 -29.24
C ALA A 576 -1.03 12.41 -27.87
N SER A 577 -0.22 12.09 -26.86
CA SER A 577 -0.65 11.99 -25.48
C SER A 577 0.46 12.42 -24.51
N GLY A 578 0.11 12.86 -23.29
CA GLY A 578 1.09 13.28 -22.31
C GLY A 578 0.52 13.45 -20.91
N ALA A 579 1.38 13.80 -19.95
CA ALA A 579 0.96 14.22 -18.61
C ALA A 579 0.45 15.68 -18.65
N CYS A 580 -0.59 15.98 -17.87
CA CYS A 580 -0.95 17.36 -17.58
C CYS A 580 0.04 17.96 -16.58
N THR A 581 0.34 19.24 -16.72
CA THR A 581 1.18 19.99 -15.75
C THR A 581 0.35 21.01 -14.99
N VAL A 582 0.76 21.32 -13.77
CA VAL A 582 0.10 22.36 -12.94
C VAL A 582 0.73 23.71 -13.24
N GLY A 583 -0.10 24.72 -13.52
CA GLY A 583 0.34 26.10 -13.74
C GLY A 583 0.54 26.86 -12.42
N GLU A 584 1.16 28.03 -12.52
CA GLU A 584 1.46 28.90 -11.37
C GLU A 584 0.21 29.52 -10.72
N ASP A 585 -0.91 29.50 -11.44
CA ASP A 585 -2.20 30.05 -10.98
C ASP A 585 -2.91 29.15 -9.92
N LEU A 586 -2.45 27.91 -9.74
CA LEU A 586 -2.96 26.99 -8.70
C LEU A 586 -2.08 27.07 -7.46
N ASP A 587 -2.60 27.68 -6.40
CA ASP A 587 -1.88 27.92 -5.15
C ASP A 587 -1.42 26.61 -4.48
N GLY A 588 -0.11 26.43 -4.38
CA GLY A 588 0.55 25.42 -3.57
C GLY A 588 0.67 24.02 -4.21
N PRO A 589 1.36 23.09 -3.53
CA PRO A 589 1.67 21.75 -4.04
C PRO A 589 0.47 20.80 -4.05
N ALA A 590 -0.62 21.15 -3.35
CA ALA A 590 -1.84 20.37 -3.29
C ALA A 590 -3.07 21.27 -3.05
N THR A 591 -4.12 21.06 -3.86
CA THR A 591 -5.40 21.77 -3.72
C THR A 591 -6.47 20.79 -3.25
N GLU A 592 -7.06 21.04 -2.07
CA GLU A 592 -8.19 20.27 -1.52
C GLU A 592 -9.50 20.73 -2.14
N LEU A 593 -10.26 19.81 -2.69
CA LEU A 593 -11.55 20.03 -3.31
C LEU A 593 -12.61 19.23 -2.54
N SER A 594 -13.41 19.90 -1.71
CA SER A 594 -14.45 19.30 -0.91
C SER A 594 -15.76 19.16 -1.68
N GLY A 595 -16.39 17.99 -1.62
CA GLY A 595 -17.68 17.69 -2.20
C GLY A 595 -18.56 16.88 -1.26
N SER A 596 -19.87 16.79 -1.55
CA SER A 596 -20.82 16.03 -0.74
C SER A 596 -20.91 14.55 -1.10
N VAL A 597 -20.55 14.19 -2.34
CA VAL A 597 -20.52 12.79 -2.81
C VAL A 597 -19.13 12.20 -2.66
N ARG A 598 -18.14 12.92 -3.14
CA ARG A 598 -16.71 12.61 -3.04
C ARG A 598 -15.92 13.90 -2.88
N SER A 599 -14.76 13.81 -2.26
CA SER A 599 -13.74 14.84 -2.25
C SER A 599 -12.59 14.47 -3.18
N ALA A 600 -11.84 15.46 -3.65
CA ALA A 600 -10.66 15.24 -4.45
C ALA A 600 -9.49 16.11 -3.96
N ARG A 601 -8.26 15.67 -4.19
CA ARG A 601 -7.05 16.42 -3.92
C ARG A 601 -6.22 16.45 -5.20
N LEU A 602 -6.01 17.62 -5.76
CA LEU A 602 -5.09 17.83 -6.88
C LEU A 602 -3.68 17.99 -6.33
N ILE A 603 -2.73 17.26 -6.87
CA ILE A 603 -1.33 17.22 -6.42
C ILE A 603 -0.44 17.55 -7.61
N ALA A 604 0.51 18.47 -7.41
CA ALA A 604 1.61 18.70 -8.33
C ALA A 604 2.82 17.85 -7.91
N HIS A 605 3.29 16.97 -8.79
CA HIS A 605 4.52 16.20 -8.56
C HIS A 605 5.76 17.07 -8.82
N ARG A 606 6.93 16.61 -8.34
CA ARG A 606 8.22 17.31 -8.49
C ARG A 606 8.62 17.56 -9.96
N ASP A 607 8.19 16.69 -10.88
CA ASP A 607 8.39 16.84 -12.32
C ASP A 607 7.38 17.78 -12.99
N GLY A 608 6.51 18.39 -12.18
CA GLY A 608 5.44 19.29 -12.63
C GLY A 608 4.18 18.55 -13.13
N SER A 609 4.17 17.23 -13.19
CA SER A 609 2.99 16.46 -13.59
C SER A 609 1.88 16.54 -12.54
N ALA A 610 0.62 16.50 -13.00
CA ALA A 610 -0.55 16.56 -12.13
C ALA A 610 -1.08 15.16 -11.79
N ALA A 611 -1.49 14.98 -10.54
CA ALA A 611 -2.23 13.82 -10.06
C ALA A 611 -3.47 14.25 -9.28
N VAL A 612 -4.46 13.38 -9.23
CA VAL A 612 -5.70 13.58 -8.48
C VAL A 612 -5.92 12.40 -7.55
N THR A 613 -6.10 12.68 -6.26
CA THR A 613 -6.54 11.66 -5.30
C THR A 613 -8.03 11.82 -5.06
N VAL A 614 -8.81 10.78 -5.38
CA VAL A 614 -10.26 10.71 -5.11
C VAL A 614 -10.49 10.11 -3.73
N MET A 615 -11.30 10.79 -2.90
CA MET A 615 -11.48 10.47 -1.48
C MET A 615 -12.96 10.50 -1.09
N ALA A 616 -13.27 9.91 0.08
CA ALA A 616 -14.57 10.10 0.73
C ALA A 616 -14.81 11.58 1.08
N PRO A 617 -16.09 12.01 1.19
CA PRO A 617 -16.45 13.39 1.50
C PRO A 617 -16.30 13.69 3.01
N LEU A 618 -15.10 13.50 3.53
CA LEU A 618 -14.74 13.75 4.93
C LEU A 618 -13.94 15.03 5.06
N SER A 619 -14.09 15.73 6.17
CA SER A 619 -13.22 16.86 6.54
C SER A 619 -11.77 16.38 6.77
N VAL A 620 -10.81 17.30 6.76
CA VAL A 620 -9.41 17.02 7.06
C VAL A 620 -9.27 16.36 8.44
N THR A 621 -10.02 16.86 9.44
CA THR A 621 -10.03 16.31 10.81
C THR A 621 -10.54 14.86 10.83
N GLU A 622 -11.69 14.56 10.20
CA GLU A 622 -12.23 13.21 10.14
C GLU A 622 -11.33 12.22 9.37
N ARG A 623 -10.54 12.71 8.41
CA ARG A 623 -9.54 11.89 7.70
C ARG A 623 -8.29 11.62 8.52
N SER A 624 -7.93 12.50 9.46
CA SER A 624 -6.75 12.33 10.31
C SER A 624 -6.93 11.19 11.33
N ARG A 625 -5.85 10.51 11.70
CA ARG A 625 -5.89 9.48 12.74
C ARG A 625 -6.27 10.09 14.10
N ARG A 626 -5.74 11.27 14.43
CA ARG A 626 -6.07 11.98 15.67
C ARG A 626 -7.54 12.37 15.73
N GLY A 627 -8.09 12.94 14.65
CA GLY A 627 -9.51 13.29 14.60
C GLY A 627 -10.42 12.08 14.78
N ARG A 628 -10.09 10.94 14.17
CA ARG A 628 -10.81 9.68 14.36
C ARG A 628 -10.70 9.17 15.79
N GLN A 629 -9.51 9.27 16.41
CA GLN A 629 -9.32 8.88 17.81
C GLN A 629 -10.19 9.73 18.74
N LEU A 630 -10.27 11.04 18.52
CA LEU A 630 -11.16 11.93 19.28
C LEU A 630 -12.63 11.52 19.12
N LEU A 631 -13.08 11.15 17.93
CA LEU A 631 -14.45 10.67 17.69
C LEU A 631 -14.71 9.32 18.38
N VAL A 632 -13.72 8.45 18.51
CA VAL A 632 -13.80 7.21 19.31
C VAL A 632 -13.93 7.52 20.79
N GLU A 633 -13.19 8.50 21.31
CA GLU A 633 -13.17 8.88 22.73
C GLU A 633 -14.38 9.75 23.13
N GLN A 634 -14.98 10.46 22.19
CA GLN A 634 -16.07 11.40 22.42
C GLN A 634 -17.30 10.71 23.03
N ASP A 635 -17.89 11.30 24.04
CA ASP A 635 -19.22 10.88 24.51
C ASP A 635 -20.28 11.21 23.46
N MET A 636 -20.93 10.18 22.92
CA MET A 636 -21.98 10.29 21.89
C MET A 636 -23.39 10.37 22.49
N GLY A 637 -23.51 10.39 23.81
CA GLY A 637 -24.79 10.42 24.51
C GLY A 637 -25.45 9.05 24.69
N PRO A 638 -26.74 9.00 25.10
CA PRO A 638 -27.45 7.76 25.36
C PRO A 638 -27.73 6.96 24.08
N LEU A 639 -28.10 5.69 24.26
CA LEU A 639 -28.57 4.87 23.14
C LEU A 639 -29.86 5.47 22.55
N VAL A 640 -29.97 5.37 21.23
CA VAL A 640 -31.14 5.79 20.45
C VAL A 640 -31.87 4.55 19.96
N ARG A 641 -33.18 4.49 20.13
CA ARG A 641 -34.02 3.43 19.60
C ARG A 641 -34.00 3.47 18.07
N GLY A 642 -32.98 2.85 17.47
CA GLY A 642 -32.73 2.88 16.04
C GLY A 642 -31.86 1.71 15.60
N VAL A 643 -31.75 1.54 14.29
CA VAL A 643 -31.05 0.43 13.65
C VAL A 643 -29.90 0.98 12.78
N PHE A 644 -28.68 0.56 13.07
CA PHE A 644 -27.53 0.80 12.22
C PHE A 644 -27.29 -0.44 11.34
N LEU A 645 -27.21 -0.24 10.02
CA LEU A 645 -26.95 -1.31 9.06
C LEU A 645 -25.67 -1.01 8.25
N GLU A 646 -24.87 -2.04 8.09
CA GLU A 646 -23.64 -1.96 7.30
C GLU A 646 -23.46 -3.21 6.43
N SER A 647 -23.13 -2.99 5.16
CA SER A 647 -22.81 -4.07 4.22
C SER A 647 -21.40 -3.88 3.68
N PHE A 648 -20.53 -4.89 3.88
CA PHE A 648 -19.14 -4.91 3.46
C PHE A 648 -18.38 -3.62 3.82
N ARG A 649 -18.49 -3.18 5.08
CA ARG A 649 -17.86 -1.96 5.62
C ARG A 649 -18.25 -0.69 4.83
N GLY A 650 -19.54 -0.57 4.49
CA GLY A 650 -20.07 0.57 3.76
C GLY A 650 -19.80 0.57 2.25
N ARG A 651 -19.26 -0.52 1.68
CA ARG A 651 -18.94 -0.60 0.24
C ARG A 651 -20.09 -1.08 -0.64
N SER A 652 -21.16 -1.56 -0.06
CA SER A 652 -22.30 -2.11 -0.80
C SER A 652 -23.63 -1.60 -0.27
N GLY A 653 -24.57 -1.35 -1.17
CA GLY A 653 -25.98 -1.10 -0.85
C GLY A 653 -26.85 -2.35 -0.91
N GLY A 654 -26.24 -3.55 -0.89
CA GLY A 654 -26.91 -4.84 -1.08
C GLY A 654 -26.71 -5.82 0.07
N ASP A 655 -26.82 -7.12 -0.25
CA ASP A 655 -26.64 -8.27 0.63
C ASP A 655 -27.70 -8.37 1.75
N ASN A 656 -27.46 -9.25 2.75
CA ASN A 656 -28.39 -9.51 3.84
C ASN A 656 -28.86 -8.25 4.57
N PRO A 657 -27.98 -7.28 4.94
CA PRO A 657 -28.42 -6.07 5.61
C PRO A 657 -29.43 -5.25 4.80
N ALA A 658 -29.27 -5.18 3.45
CA ALA A 658 -30.18 -4.42 2.61
C ALA A 658 -31.58 -5.07 2.53
N ALA A 659 -31.66 -6.40 2.44
CA ALA A 659 -32.92 -7.11 2.45
C ALA A 659 -33.64 -6.97 3.80
N ILE A 660 -32.89 -6.99 4.91
CA ILE A 660 -33.44 -6.72 6.26
C ILE A 660 -33.94 -5.28 6.36
N CYS A 661 -33.19 -4.29 5.84
CA CYS A 661 -33.63 -2.90 5.80
C CYS A 661 -34.96 -2.75 5.04
N ALA A 662 -35.03 -3.32 3.84
CA ALA A 662 -36.25 -3.28 3.02
C ALA A 662 -37.42 -3.93 3.71
N ASP A 663 -37.22 -5.05 4.40
CA ASP A 663 -38.27 -5.73 5.17
C ASP A 663 -38.78 -4.88 6.36
N LEU A 664 -37.87 -4.31 7.14
CA LEU A 664 -38.20 -3.43 8.27
C LEU A 664 -39.03 -2.20 7.82
N VAL A 665 -38.55 -1.52 6.77
CA VAL A 665 -39.21 -0.32 6.23
C VAL A 665 -40.58 -0.67 5.65
N SER A 666 -40.72 -1.77 4.90
CA SER A 666 -42.00 -2.19 4.30
C SER A 666 -43.03 -2.60 5.34
N HIS A 667 -42.64 -3.00 6.55
CA HIS A 667 -43.52 -3.31 7.67
C HIS A 667 -43.68 -2.14 8.65
N GLY A 668 -43.28 -0.92 8.25
CA GLY A 668 -43.57 0.32 8.98
C GLY A 668 -42.75 0.48 10.27
N LEU A 669 -41.47 0.16 10.26
CA LEU A 669 -40.57 0.42 11.40
C LEU A 669 -40.61 1.91 11.79
N ASP A 670 -41.07 2.20 13.00
CA ASP A 670 -41.08 3.55 13.58
C ASP A 670 -39.82 3.77 14.42
N ALA A 671 -38.67 3.85 13.72
CA ALA A 671 -37.34 4.12 14.31
C ALA A 671 -36.38 4.60 13.23
N PRO A 672 -35.39 5.45 13.54
CA PRO A 672 -34.36 5.83 12.59
C PRO A 672 -33.55 4.61 12.13
N VAL A 673 -33.25 4.60 10.84
CA VAL A 673 -32.43 3.57 10.18
C VAL A 673 -31.23 4.27 9.53
N TRP A 674 -30.03 3.95 9.99
CA TRP A 674 -28.79 4.48 9.42
C TRP A 674 -28.11 3.44 8.55
N TRP A 675 -27.76 3.84 7.33
CA TRP A 675 -27.05 2.99 6.38
C TRP A 675 -25.61 3.47 6.20
N SER A 676 -24.65 2.63 6.53
CA SER A 676 -23.21 2.91 6.39
C SER A 676 -22.78 2.88 4.93
N VAL A 677 -22.13 3.96 4.45
CA VAL A 677 -21.58 4.08 3.09
C VAL A 677 -20.14 4.55 3.12
N GLU A 678 -19.29 4.00 2.24
CA GLU A 678 -17.89 4.47 2.17
C GLU A 678 -17.74 5.84 1.50
N ASP A 679 -18.69 6.23 0.64
CA ASP A 679 -18.86 7.58 0.07
C ASP A 679 -20.28 7.71 -0.55
N GLY A 680 -20.58 8.88 -1.12
CA GLY A 680 -21.90 9.17 -1.67
C GLY A 680 -22.24 8.47 -2.99
N THR A 681 -21.39 7.58 -3.51
CA THR A 681 -21.69 6.78 -4.71
C THR A 681 -22.31 5.42 -4.39
N VAL A 682 -22.25 5.00 -3.12
CA VAL A 682 -22.85 3.73 -2.69
C VAL A 682 -24.38 3.89 -2.61
N PRO A 683 -25.16 3.01 -3.28
CA PRO A 683 -26.60 3.05 -3.19
C PRO A 683 -27.07 2.86 -1.75
N VAL A 684 -28.08 3.65 -1.35
CA VAL A 684 -28.71 3.57 -0.03
C VAL A 684 -30.10 2.95 -0.17
N PRO A 685 -30.46 1.91 0.61
CA PRO A 685 -31.79 1.36 0.63
C PRO A 685 -32.84 2.42 0.98
N SER A 686 -34.01 2.37 0.32
CA SER A 686 -35.11 3.31 0.59
C SER A 686 -35.51 3.27 2.06
N GLY A 687 -35.69 4.45 2.67
CA GLY A 687 -36.10 4.59 4.05
C GLY A 687 -34.96 4.56 5.07
N ALA A 688 -33.73 4.50 4.62
CA ALA A 688 -32.54 4.65 5.47
C ALA A 688 -31.78 5.96 5.18
N ASP A 689 -31.16 6.51 6.22
CA ASP A 689 -30.30 7.70 6.13
C ASP A 689 -28.85 7.29 5.94
N ALA A 690 -28.18 7.84 4.91
CA ALA A 690 -26.76 7.57 4.65
C ALA A 690 -25.85 8.18 5.72
N VAL A 691 -24.91 7.38 6.24
CA VAL A 691 -23.83 7.86 7.11
C VAL A 691 -22.49 7.40 6.51
N VAL A 692 -21.61 8.37 6.23
CA VAL A 692 -20.31 8.08 5.57
C VAL A 692 -19.32 7.54 6.58
N VAL A 693 -18.74 6.38 6.28
CA VAL A 693 -17.74 5.72 7.14
C VAL A 693 -16.61 6.69 7.51
N GLY A 694 -16.42 6.86 8.82
CA GLY A 694 -15.39 7.75 9.36
C GLY A 694 -15.85 9.20 9.59
N SER A 695 -17.09 9.57 9.22
CA SER A 695 -17.68 10.86 9.58
C SER A 695 -18.23 10.85 11.01
N GLU A 696 -18.36 12.02 11.63
CA GLU A 696 -18.96 12.16 12.97
C GLU A 696 -20.37 11.55 13.03
N PRO A 697 -21.30 11.77 12.06
CA PRO A 697 -22.59 11.11 12.03
C PRO A 697 -22.52 9.57 12.02
N TRP A 698 -21.53 9.00 11.32
CA TRP A 698 -21.33 7.55 11.30
C TRP A 698 -20.86 7.03 12.67
N PHE A 699 -19.89 7.70 13.32
CA PHE A 699 -19.46 7.34 14.68
C PHE A 699 -20.64 7.41 15.66
N ARG A 700 -21.42 8.46 15.57
CA ARG A 700 -22.62 8.64 16.39
C ARG A 700 -23.62 7.51 16.16
N ALA A 701 -24.01 7.24 14.92
CA ALA A 701 -24.96 6.19 14.56
C ALA A 701 -24.52 4.81 15.06
N LEU A 702 -23.26 4.40 14.78
CA LEU A 702 -22.71 3.12 15.19
C LEU A 702 -22.68 2.98 16.73
N ARG A 703 -22.33 4.02 17.45
CA ARG A 703 -22.15 4.00 18.91
C ARG A 703 -23.43 4.23 19.71
N THR A 704 -24.50 4.73 19.07
CA THR A 704 -25.78 5.02 19.77
C THR A 704 -26.94 4.17 19.31
N ALA A 705 -26.91 3.49 18.16
CA ALA A 705 -27.97 2.60 17.73
C ALA A 705 -28.20 1.48 18.74
N HIS A 706 -29.45 1.16 19.08
CA HIS A 706 -29.79 -0.01 19.89
C HIS A 706 -29.45 -1.32 19.18
N VAL A 707 -29.70 -1.38 17.86
CA VAL A 707 -29.46 -2.58 17.06
C VAL A 707 -28.43 -2.28 15.96
N ILE A 708 -27.43 -3.13 15.86
CA ILE A 708 -26.42 -3.12 14.80
C ILE A 708 -26.59 -4.38 13.96
N VAL A 709 -26.63 -4.23 12.65
CA VAL A 709 -26.71 -5.34 11.68
C VAL A 709 -25.55 -5.21 10.70
N THR A 710 -24.70 -6.23 10.64
CA THR A 710 -23.55 -6.23 9.72
C THR A 710 -23.31 -7.61 9.12
N ASN A 711 -22.71 -7.65 7.92
CA ASN A 711 -22.27 -8.89 7.27
C ASN A 711 -20.73 -9.03 7.17
N ASP A 712 -19.99 -8.07 7.71
CA ASP A 712 -18.52 -8.04 7.74
C ASP A 712 -18.06 -7.59 9.15
N ASN A 713 -16.78 -7.39 9.34
CA ASN A 713 -16.22 -6.91 10.60
C ASN A 713 -16.45 -5.42 10.80
N LEU A 714 -16.76 -5.04 12.01
CA LEU A 714 -16.74 -3.66 12.48
C LEU A 714 -15.27 -3.19 12.70
N PRO A 715 -15.02 -1.89 12.87
CA PRO A 715 -13.68 -1.38 13.18
C PRO A 715 -13.06 -2.02 14.42
N SER A 716 -11.72 -2.12 14.46
CA SER A 716 -10.99 -2.75 15.57
C SER A 716 -11.21 -2.08 16.94
N TRP A 717 -11.47 -0.76 16.95
CA TRP A 717 -11.78 0.01 18.15
C TRP A 717 -13.23 -0.19 18.65
N PHE A 718 -14.11 -0.79 17.84
CA PHE A 718 -15.50 -0.96 18.23
C PHE A 718 -15.65 -1.88 19.43
N SER A 719 -16.39 -1.41 20.43
CA SER A 719 -16.84 -2.17 21.58
C SER A 719 -18.33 -1.90 21.79
N LYS A 720 -19.11 -2.96 21.82
CA LYS A 720 -20.56 -2.89 22.04
C LYS A 720 -20.85 -2.29 23.43
N ARG A 721 -21.74 -1.32 23.48
CA ARG A 721 -22.19 -0.71 24.75
C ARG A 721 -23.25 -1.59 25.40
N GLU A 722 -23.40 -1.44 26.72
CA GLU A 722 -24.52 -2.05 27.44
C GLU A 722 -25.86 -1.60 26.84
N GLY A 723 -26.76 -2.53 26.58
CA GLY A 723 -28.04 -2.30 25.91
C GLY A 723 -27.99 -2.32 24.37
N GLN A 724 -26.82 -2.32 23.73
CA GLN A 724 -26.75 -2.56 22.28
C GLN A 724 -26.87 -4.06 21.96
N ARG A 725 -27.51 -4.37 20.83
CA ARG A 725 -27.60 -5.71 20.25
C ARG A 725 -26.94 -5.75 18.88
N LEU A 726 -26.15 -6.81 18.60
CA LEU A 726 -25.41 -6.98 17.36
C LEU A 726 -25.82 -8.26 16.65
N LEU A 727 -26.41 -8.11 15.47
CA LEU A 727 -26.71 -9.18 14.53
C LEU A 727 -25.61 -9.30 13.48
N GLN A 728 -24.88 -10.41 13.51
CA GLN A 728 -23.95 -10.76 12.45
C GLN A 728 -24.67 -11.63 11.40
N THR A 729 -24.87 -11.07 10.21
CA THR A 729 -25.60 -11.80 9.16
C THR A 729 -24.72 -12.72 8.34
N TRP A 730 -23.40 -12.56 8.44
CA TRP A 730 -22.45 -13.18 7.54
C TRP A 730 -22.82 -12.94 6.06
N HIS A 731 -22.12 -13.60 5.12
CA HIS A 731 -22.27 -13.30 3.69
C HIS A 731 -22.14 -14.53 2.77
N GLY A 732 -22.32 -15.73 3.29
CA GLY A 732 -22.29 -16.96 2.49
C GLY A 732 -21.95 -18.20 3.31
N THR A 733 -22.38 -19.38 2.85
CA THR A 733 -21.99 -20.67 3.43
C THR A 733 -20.49 -20.90 3.21
N PRO A 734 -19.67 -21.10 4.27
CA PRO A 734 -18.23 -21.27 4.10
C PRO A 734 -17.88 -22.58 3.39
N ILE A 735 -17.26 -22.46 2.23
CA ILE A 735 -16.63 -23.57 1.49
C ILE A 735 -15.15 -23.65 1.86
N LYS A 736 -14.51 -22.50 2.04
CA LYS A 736 -13.10 -22.36 2.43
C LYS A 736 -12.98 -22.43 3.95
N ARG A 737 -11.91 -23.05 4.44
CA ARG A 737 -11.59 -23.01 5.86
C ARG A 737 -11.33 -21.57 6.32
N LEU A 738 -11.93 -21.22 7.43
CA LEU A 738 -11.86 -19.88 8.00
C LEU A 738 -11.12 -19.93 9.33
N LEU A 739 -10.55 -18.83 9.71
CA LEU A 739 -9.97 -18.44 10.98
C LEU A 739 -9.28 -19.61 11.76
N ASN A 740 -9.98 -20.23 12.74
CA ASN A 740 -9.43 -21.30 13.59
C ASN A 740 -9.30 -22.64 12.87
N ASP A 741 -10.09 -22.84 11.81
CA ASP A 741 -10.07 -24.06 11.01
C ASP A 741 -9.06 -23.97 9.85
N ALA A 742 -8.52 -22.78 9.57
CA ALA A 742 -7.52 -22.56 8.54
C ALA A 742 -6.14 -23.04 9.02
N ALA A 743 -5.28 -23.43 8.07
CA ALA A 743 -3.91 -23.85 8.38
C ALA A 743 -3.14 -22.74 9.12
N PRO A 744 -2.20 -23.07 10.00
CA PRO A 744 -1.31 -22.10 10.63
C PRO A 744 -0.64 -21.19 9.59
N GLY A 745 -0.65 -19.88 9.83
CA GLY A 745 -0.08 -18.90 8.89
C GLY A 745 -0.99 -18.47 7.73
N ALA A 746 -2.06 -19.20 7.41
CA ALA A 746 -3.00 -18.84 6.34
C ALA A 746 -3.87 -17.60 6.67
N VAL A 747 -3.94 -17.22 7.95
CA VAL A 747 -4.73 -16.08 8.43
C VAL A 747 -3.84 -15.15 9.25
N SER A 748 -3.84 -13.86 8.94
CA SER A 748 -3.00 -12.87 9.62
C SER A 748 -3.36 -12.78 11.12
N LEU A 749 -2.36 -12.54 11.97
CA LEU A 749 -2.52 -12.33 13.40
C LEU A 749 -3.48 -11.17 13.71
N VAL A 750 -3.39 -10.08 12.94
CA VAL A 750 -4.28 -8.91 13.07
C VAL A 750 -5.74 -9.32 12.91
N TYR A 751 -6.04 -10.11 11.90
CA TYR A 751 -7.41 -10.59 11.67
C TYR A 751 -7.87 -11.56 12.76
N ARG A 752 -6.99 -12.46 13.24
CA ARG A 752 -7.32 -13.36 14.37
C ARG A 752 -7.66 -12.58 15.64
N ARG A 753 -6.87 -11.54 15.97
CA ARG A 753 -7.11 -10.68 17.14
C ARG A 753 -8.40 -9.86 16.98
N LEU A 754 -8.64 -9.31 15.79
CA LEU A 754 -9.89 -8.61 15.49
C LEU A 754 -11.08 -9.51 15.76
N MET A 755 -11.06 -10.73 15.24
CA MET A 755 -12.15 -11.70 15.41
C MET A 755 -12.31 -12.15 16.87
N ALA A 756 -11.21 -12.40 17.59
CA ALA A 756 -11.25 -12.74 19.01
C ALA A 756 -11.93 -11.66 19.88
N ARG A 757 -11.81 -10.37 19.48
CA ARG A 757 -12.50 -9.25 20.15
C ARG A 757 -13.96 -9.10 19.72
N GLN A 758 -14.28 -9.38 18.45
CA GLN A 758 -15.60 -9.10 17.88
C GLN A 758 -16.60 -10.25 18.07
N VAL A 759 -16.16 -11.50 17.92
CA VAL A 759 -17.05 -12.66 18.03
C VAL A 759 -17.81 -12.70 19.36
N PRO A 760 -17.20 -12.46 20.54
CA PRO A 760 -17.93 -12.41 21.81
C PRO A 760 -19.00 -11.32 21.92
N GLN A 761 -18.99 -10.33 21.00
CA GLN A 761 -19.95 -9.21 20.99
C GLN A 761 -21.19 -9.51 20.15
N TRP A 762 -21.21 -10.60 19.37
CA TRP A 762 -22.38 -11.00 18.58
C TRP A 762 -23.47 -11.56 19.49
N ASP A 763 -24.69 -11.02 19.37
CA ASP A 763 -25.84 -11.53 20.09
C ASP A 763 -26.61 -12.57 19.27
N LEU A 764 -26.55 -12.44 17.92
CA LEU A 764 -27.13 -13.42 17.00
C LEU A 764 -26.27 -13.55 15.74
N LEU A 765 -26.03 -14.80 15.31
CA LEU A 765 -25.37 -15.14 14.06
C LEU A 765 -26.39 -15.76 13.09
N LEU A 766 -26.42 -15.31 11.82
CA LEU A 766 -27.17 -15.99 10.78
C LEU A 766 -26.31 -17.06 10.09
N ALA A 767 -26.91 -18.20 9.84
CA ALA A 767 -26.35 -19.28 9.05
C ALA A 767 -27.36 -19.74 8.00
N GLN A 768 -26.97 -19.87 6.74
CA GLN A 768 -27.88 -20.25 5.65
C GLN A 768 -28.46 -21.67 5.81
N ASN A 769 -27.64 -22.57 6.35
CA ASN A 769 -27.98 -23.97 6.56
C ASN A 769 -27.16 -24.56 7.73
N GLU A 770 -27.42 -25.83 8.07
CA GLU A 770 -26.73 -26.50 9.18
C GLU A 770 -25.21 -26.69 8.94
N GLU A 771 -24.79 -26.81 7.69
CA GLU A 771 -23.37 -26.86 7.36
C GLU A 771 -22.69 -25.51 7.65
N ALA A 772 -23.30 -24.41 7.19
CA ALA A 772 -22.84 -23.06 7.51
C ALA A 772 -22.76 -22.82 9.02
N ARG A 773 -23.79 -23.28 9.79
CA ARG A 773 -23.78 -23.16 11.25
C ARG A 773 -22.57 -23.88 11.86
N ARG A 774 -22.33 -25.15 11.50
CA ARG A 774 -21.19 -25.92 12.01
C ARG A 774 -19.87 -25.26 11.68
N ASN A 775 -19.68 -24.90 10.41
CA ASN A 775 -18.41 -24.32 9.92
C ASN A 775 -18.14 -22.96 10.53
N LEU A 776 -19.15 -22.08 10.64
CA LEU A 776 -19.00 -20.75 11.24
C LEU A 776 -18.75 -20.85 12.75
N CYS A 777 -19.50 -21.65 13.48
CA CYS A 777 -19.29 -21.83 14.93
C CYS A 777 -17.89 -22.39 15.23
N SER A 778 -17.44 -23.41 14.48
CA SER A 778 -16.08 -23.97 14.63
C SER A 778 -15.01 -22.92 14.33
N ALA A 779 -15.08 -22.31 13.15
CA ALA A 779 -14.06 -21.36 12.69
C ALA A 779 -13.94 -20.13 13.59
N MET A 780 -15.06 -19.60 14.08
CA MET A 780 -15.09 -18.38 14.90
C MET A 780 -14.94 -18.67 16.40
N GLY A 781 -15.10 -19.92 16.82
CA GLY A 781 -15.23 -20.25 18.25
C GLY A 781 -16.51 -19.66 18.87
N TYR A 782 -17.56 -19.47 18.05
CA TYR A 782 -18.80 -18.87 18.49
C TYR A 782 -19.71 -19.89 19.17
N THR A 783 -20.21 -19.55 20.36
CA THR A 783 -21.07 -20.42 21.20
C THR A 783 -22.42 -19.79 21.52
N GLY A 784 -22.72 -18.60 20.97
CA GLY A 784 -23.99 -17.91 21.19
C GLY A 784 -25.10 -18.39 20.26
N ASP A 785 -26.18 -17.62 20.16
CA ASP A 785 -27.37 -17.96 19.41
C ASP A 785 -27.16 -17.90 17.90
N VAL A 786 -27.61 -18.93 17.19
CA VAL A 786 -27.55 -19.04 15.73
C VAL A 786 -28.95 -19.24 15.16
N LEU A 787 -29.31 -18.33 14.25
CA LEU A 787 -30.53 -18.46 13.46
C LEU A 787 -30.21 -19.12 12.12
N VAL A 788 -30.66 -20.36 11.96
CA VAL A 788 -30.51 -21.10 10.70
C VAL A 788 -31.72 -20.87 9.81
N GLY A 789 -31.46 -20.49 8.55
CA GLY A 789 -32.51 -20.31 7.55
C GLY A 789 -31.97 -19.55 6.32
N GLU A 790 -32.75 -19.54 5.24
CA GLU A 790 -32.34 -18.90 4.00
C GLU A 790 -31.90 -17.45 4.20
N TYR A 791 -30.83 -17.02 3.52
CA TYR A 791 -30.36 -15.67 3.66
C TYR A 791 -31.35 -14.63 3.15
N PRO A 792 -31.53 -13.51 3.89
CA PRO A 792 -32.41 -12.41 3.52
C PRO A 792 -32.22 -11.89 2.09
N ARG A 793 -30.96 -11.82 1.59
CA ARG A 793 -30.64 -11.35 0.24
C ARG A 793 -31.32 -12.16 -0.85
N ASN A 794 -31.62 -13.44 -0.59
CA ASN A 794 -32.31 -14.32 -1.54
C ASN A 794 -33.76 -13.86 -1.82
N ALA A 795 -34.29 -12.91 -1.04
CA ALA A 795 -35.53 -12.21 -1.40
C ALA A 795 -35.41 -11.50 -2.78
N GLY A 796 -34.23 -11.10 -3.20
CA GLY A 796 -33.97 -10.56 -4.52
C GLY A 796 -34.32 -11.51 -5.66
N LEU A 797 -34.18 -12.82 -5.45
CA LEU A 797 -34.49 -13.87 -6.42
C LEU A 797 -36.02 -14.01 -6.66
N LEU A 798 -36.83 -13.53 -5.74
CA LEU A 798 -38.31 -13.56 -5.86
C LEU A 798 -38.84 -12.62 -6.97
N GLY A 799 -38.00 -11.71 -7.50
CA GLY A 799 -38.31 -10.83 -8.62
C GLY A 799 -38.60 -11.59 -9.94
N GLY A 800 -38.13 -12.82 -10.03
CA GLY A 800 -38.43 -13.78 -11.07
C GLY A 800 -38.20 -13.27 -12.51
N THR A 801 -39.15 -13.65 -13.40
CA THR A 801 -39.04 -13.39 -14.85
C THR A 801 -38.95 -11.90 -15.21
N ARG A 802 -39.68 -11.04 -14.49
CA ARG A 802 -39.68 -9.59 -14.76
C ARG A 802 -38.29 -8.98 -14.58
N VAL A 803 -37.62 -9.26 -13.47
CA VAL A 803 -36.27 -8.74 -13.19
C VAL A 803 -35.26 -9.33 -14.19
N ARG A 804 -35.40 -10.62 -14.53
CA ARG A 804 -34.57 -11.27 -15.54
C ARG A 804 -34.58 -10.49 -16.86
N TYR A 805 -35.75 -10.17 -17.42
CA TYR A 805 -35.87 -9.42 -18.67
C TYR A 805 -35.31 -8.00 -18.56
N GLN A 806 -35.61 -7.33 -17.46
CA GLN A 806 -35.10 -5.98 -17.20
C GLN A 806 -33.57 -5.97 -17.20
N VAL A 807 -32.92 -6.84 -16.43
CA VAL A 807 -31.45 -6.90 -16.32
C VAL A 807 -30.81 -7.28 -17.65
N ARG A 808 -31.39 -8.23 -18.40
CA ARG A 808 -30.91 -8.57 -19.75
C ARG A 808 -30.98 -7.38 -20.69
N ALA A 809 -32.04 -6.61 -20.67
CA ALA A 809 -32.19 -5.40 -21.48
C ALA A 809 -31.16 -4.33 -21.09
N GLU A 810 -30.94 -4.09 -19.78
CA GLU A 810 -29.94 -3.16 -19.25
C GLU A 810 -28.50 -3.54 -19.69
N LEU A 811 -28.21 -4.85 -19.75
CA LEU A 811 -26.92 -5.37 -20.18
C LEU A 811 -26.80 -5.49 -21.72
N GLY A 812 -27.84 -5.16 -22.49
CA GLY A 812 -27.87 -5.32 -23.95
C GLY A 812 -27.85 -6.78 -24.42
N VAL A 813 -28.31 -7.72 -23.60
CA VAL A 813 -28.37 -9.15 -23.91
C VAL A 813 -29.69 -9.45 -24.61
N PRO A 814 -29.66 -10.03 -25.85
CA PRO A 814 -30.88 -10.45 -26.54
C PRO A 814 -31.68 -11.46 -25.72
N GLU A 815 -33.03 -11.35 -25.75
CA GLU A 815 -33.92 -12.14 -24.91
C GLU A 815 -33.71 -13.65 -25.04
N GLU A 816 -33.54 -14.12 -26.28
CA GLU A 816 -33.38 -15.53 -26.62
C GLU A 816 -31.96 -16.08 -26.48
N SER A 817 -30.97 -15.22 -26.19
CA SER A 817 -29.58 -15.67 -26.06
C SER A 817 -29.39 -16.49 -24.79
N PRO A 818 -28.67 -17.62 -24.83
CA PRO A 818 -28.21 -18.29 -23.64
C PRO A 818 -27.23 -17.39 -22.85
N VAL A 819 -27.36 -17.38 -21.52
CA VAL A 819 -26.52 -16.56 -20.66
C VAL A 819 -25.79 -17.42 -19.63
N LEU A 820 -24.48 -17.33 -19.61
CA LEU A 820 -23.61 -17.95 -18.58
C LEU A 820 -23.15 -16.87 -17.59
N LEU A 821 -23.30 -17.13 -16.31
CA LEU A 821 -22.67 -16.32 -15.26
C LEU A 821 -21.40 -17.01 -14.81
N TYR A 822 -20.23 -16.43 -15.12
CA TYR A 822 -18.94 -16.87 -14.62
C TYR A 822 -18.53 -16.05 -13.40
N ALA A 823 -18.49 -16.66 -12.23
CA ALA A 823 -18.21 -16.01 -10.96
C ALA A 823 -17.08 -16.73 -10.19
N PRO A 824 -15.81 -16.57 -10.61
CA PRO A 824 -14.69 -17.26 -9.99
C PRO A 824 -14.33 -16.67 -8.64
N THR A 825 -13.76 -17.51 -7.78
CA THR A 825 -13.15 -17.09 -6.51
C THR A 825 -11.81 -16.40 -6.74
N TRP A 826 -11.50 -15.42 -5.90
CA TRP A 826 -10.21 -14.76 -5.87
C TRP A 826 -9.07 -15.70 -5.39
N ARG A 827 -7.85 -15.50 -5.96
CA ARG A 827 -6.63 -16.23 -5.62
C ARG A 827 -5.61 -15.27 -4.97
N GLU A 828 -5.07 -15.66 -3.82
CA GLU A 828 -4.02 -14.86 -3.14
C GLU A 828 -2.67 -14.99 -3.85
N SER A 829 -2.38 -16.15 -4.42
CA SER A 829 -1.18 -16.45 -5.20
C SER A 829 -1.03 -15.59 -6.47
N PHE A 830 -2.11 -15.00 -6.94
CA PHE A 830 -2.12 -14.10 -8.09
C PHE A 830 -1.80 -12.62 -7.77
N ARG A 831 -1.29 -12.31 -6.62
CA ARG A 831 -0.70 -11.01 -6.33
C ARG A 831 0.65 -10.85 -7.02
N GLY A 832 0.66 -10.74 -8.35
CA GLY A 832 1.85 -10.34 -9.09
C GLY A 832 2.25 -8.90 -8.76
N ALA A 833 3.55 -8.63 -8.71
CA ALA A 833 4.14 -7.33 -8.40
C ALA A 833 3.72 -6.19 -9.37
N ASP A 834 3.13 -6.51 -10.51
CA ASP A 834 2.91 -5.57 -11.63
C ASP A 834 1.46 -5.14 -11.85
N GLY A 835 0.51 -5.56 -11.00
CA GLY A 835 -0.91 -5.21 -11.21
C GLY A 835 -1.51 -5.76 -12.52
N ALA A 836 -0.75 -6.49 -13.32
CA ALA A 836 -1.25 -7.33 -14.41
C ALA A 836 -1.86 -8.56 -13.73
N GLY A 837 -3.18 -8.59 -13.66
CA GLY A 837 -3.90 -9.77 -13.17
C GLY A 837 -3.45 -10.98 -13.98
N PRO A 838 -3.35 -12.16 -13.36
CA PRO A 838 -3.02 -13.39 -14.06
C PRO A 838 -4.07 -13.63 -15.15
N GLY A 839 -3.66 -14.30 -16.19
CA GLY A 839 -4.56 -14.76 -17.21
C GLY A 839 -5.75 -15.49 -16.58
N SER A 840 -6.96 -15.13 -16.98
CA SER A 840 -8.17 -15.80 -16.51
C SER A 840 -8.00 -17.31 -16.64
N LEU A 841 -8.32 -18.05 -15.58
CA LEU A 841 -8.35 -19.52 -15.62
C LEU A 841 -9.28 -20.05 -16.71
N LEU A 842 -10.15 -19.19 -17.24
CA LEU A 842 -11.13 -19.44 -18.29
C LEU A 842 -10.94 -18.45 -19.43
N ASP A 843 -10.79 -18.96 -20.65
CA ASP A 843 -10.95 -18.15 -21.87
C ASP A 843 -12.45 -17.95 -22.16
N ALA A 844 -13.00 -16.88 -21.55
CA ALA A 844 -14.41 -16.52 -21.67
C ALA A 844 -14.82 -16.23 -23.13
N LYS A 845 -13.91 -15.70 -23.97
CA LYS A 845 -14.18 -15.39 -25.37
C LYS A 845 -14.30 -16.66 -26.20
N ALA A 846 -13.36 -17.59 -26.06
CA ALA A 846 -13.45 -18.88 -26.72
C ALA A 846 -14.68 -19.66 -26.25
N LEU A 847 -15.01 -19.59 -24.94
CA LEU A 847 -16.22 -20.23 -24.40
C LEU A 847 -17.49 -19.66 -25.02
N ALA A 848 -17.63 -18.33 -25.10
CA ALA A 848 -18.77 -17.66 -25.72
C ALA A 848 -18.93 -18.08 -27.20
N GLN A 849 -17.83 -18.09 -27.96
CA GLN A 849 -17.83 -18.49 -29.38
C GLN A 849 -18.26 -19.94 -29.57
N ARG A 850 -17.80 -20.86 -28.72
CA ARG A 850 -18.05 -22.30 -28.88
C ARG A 850 -19.40 -22.74 -28.33
N THR A 851 -19.97 -22.02 -27.41
CA THR A 851 -21.29 -22.31 -26.82
C THR A 851 -22.42 -21.49 -27.45
N GLY A 852 -22.09 -20.39 -28.12
CA GLY A 852 -23.10 -19.42 -28.65
C GLY A 852 -23.77 -18.62 -27.54
N ALA A 853 -23.26 -18.65 -26.30
CA ALA A 853 -23.84 -17.99 -25.15
C ALA A 853 -23.17 -16.62 -24.90
N VAL A 854 -23.93 -15.71 -24.31
CA VAL A 854 -23.36 -14.50 -23.68
C VAL A 854 -22.75 -14.88 -22.33
N VAL A 855 -21.49 -14.53 -22.11
CA VAL A 855 -20.80 -14.79 -20.85
C VAL A 855 -20.74 -13.52 -20.01
N LEU A 856 -21.43 -13.52 -18.88
CA LEU A 856 -21.34 -12.48 -17.87
C LEU A 856 -20.19 -12.82 -16.93
N VAL A 857 -19.14 -12.02 -16.90
CA VAL A 857 -17.98 -12.24 -16.03
C VAL A 857 -18.11 -11.36 -14.81
N ARG A 858 -18.22 -11.97 -13.62
CA ARG A 858 -18.21 -11.29 -12.34
C ARG A 858 -16.94 -11.63 -11.57
N SER A 859 -15.88 -10.89 -11.80
CA SER A 859 -14.65 -11.00 -11.03
C SER A 859 -14.82 -10.46 -9.62
N HIS A 860 -14.01 -10.98 -8.68
CA HIS A 860 -13.93 -10.39 -7.34
C HIS A 860 -13.42 -8.93 -7.45
N HIS A 861 -13.90 -8.04 -6.59
CA HIS A 861 -13.54 -6.61 -6.58
C HIS A 861 -12.01 -6.34 -6.50
N MET A 862 -11.22 -7.34 -6.15
CA MET A 862 -9.74 -7.29 -6.14
C MET A 862 -9.11 -7.67 -7.48
N ASN A 863 -9.83 -8.35 -8.38
CA ASN A 863 -9.38 -8.76 -9.70
C ASN A 863 -10.27 -8.11 -10.74
N ARG A 864 -9.82 -7.02 -11.37
CA ARG A 864 -10.54 -6.42 -12.51
C ARG A 864 -10.05 -7.07 -13.79
N TRP A 865 -10.91 -7.85 -14.41
CA TRP A 865 -10.72 -8.32 -15.78
C TRP A 865 -10.95 -7.13 -16.74
N ARG A 866 -10.01 -6.88 -17.66
CA ARG A 866 -10.20 -5.91 -18.73
C ARG A 866 -10.97 -6.57 -19.87
N ALA A 867 -12.25 -6.24 -20.02
CA ALA A 867 -12.94 -6.49 -21.28
C ALA A 867 -12.36 -5.54 -22.33
N GLU A 868 -11.60 -6.05 -23.26
CA GLU A 868 -11.35 -5.34 -24.52
C GLU A 868 -12.67 -5.24 -25.27
N HIS A 869 -13.20 -4.04 -25.43
CA HIS A 869 -14.38 -3.77 -26.25
C HIS A 869 -14.01 -3.88 -27.73
N ASN A 870 -13.90 -5.10 -28.22
CA ASN A 870 -13.67 -5.39 -29.63
C ASN A 870 -14.96 -5.82 -30.34
N GLY A 871 -16.05 -5.03 -30.19
CA GLY A 871 -17.20 -5.09 -31.11
C GLY A 871 -18.02 -6.40 -31.19
N ILE A 872 -17.66 -7.46 -30.44
CA ILE A 872 -18.41 -8.72 -30.39
C ILE A 872 -19.03 -8.84 -28.99
N ALA A 873 -20.30 -8.55 -28.88
CA ALA A 873 -21.10 -8.50 -27.66
C ALA A 873 -21.39 -9.87 -26.98
N GLN A 874 -20.40 -10.79 -26.95
CA GLN A 874 -20.59 -12.11 -26.34
C GLN A 874 -20.02 -12.24 -24.89
N VAL A 875 -19.15 -11.33 -24.47
CA VAL A 875 -18.58 -11.32 -23.10
C VAL A 875 -18.77 -9.94 -22.48
N ILE A 876 -19.42 -9.91 -21.31
CA ILE A 876 -19.77 -8.67 -20.61
C ILE A 876 -19.16 -8.72 -19.21
N ASP A 877 -18.34 -7.73 -18.83
CA ASP A 877 -17.87 -7.56 -17.46
C ASP A 877 -18.98 -6.93 -16.61
N VAL A 878 -19.48 -7.72 -15.66
CA VAL A 878 -20.52 -7.31 -14.69
C VAL A 878 -19.98 -7.21 -13.26
N SER A 879 -18.67 -7.11 -13.07
CA SER A 879 -18.05 -7.02 -11.75
C SER A 879 -18.51 -5.78 -10.97
N GLY A 880 -18.87 -4.70 -11.66
CA GLY A 880 -19.42 -3.47 -11.07
C GLY A 880 -20.94 -3.50 -10.81
N HIS A 881 -21.64 -4.55 -11.20
CA HIS A 881 -23.10 -4.62 -11.00
C HIS A 881 -23.43 -4.70 -9.49
N PRO A 882 -24.34 -3.85 -8.96
CA PRO A 882 -24.53 -3.71 -7.51
C PRO A 882 -25.17 -4.94 -6.85
N ARG A 883 -25.99 -5.70 -7.58
CA ARG A 883 -26.77 -6.82 -7.05
C ARG A 883 -26.47 -8.12 -7.79
N VAL A 884 -25.91 -9.07 -7.10
CA VAL A 884 -25.58 -10.38 -7.67
C VAL A 884 -26.83 -11.21 -7.96
N GLU A 885 -27.90 -11.04 -7.18
CA GLU A 885 -29.19 -11.71 -7.37
C GLU A 885 -29.80 -11.39 -8.74
N ASP A 886 -29.66 -10.15 -9.20
CA ASP A 886 -30.12 -9.71 -10.51
C ASP A 886 -29.38 -10.43 -11.64
N LEU A 887 -28.07 -10.60 -11.48
CA LEU A 887 -27.24 -11.37 -12.43
C LEU A 887 -27.57 -12.86 -12.41
N MET A 888 -27.86 -13.42 -11.23
CA MET A 888 -28.32 -14.79 -11.08
C MET A 888 -29.63 -15.01 -11.82
N LEU A 889 -30.59 -14.06 -11.72
CA LEU A 889 -31.84 -14.12 -12.45
C LEU A 889 -31.62 -14.00 -13.97
N ALA A 890 -30.69 -13.20 -14.41
CA ALA A 890 -30.36 -13.03 -15.83
C ALA A 890 -29.71 -14.27 -16.47
N ALA A 891 -28.95 -15.05 -15.70
CA ALA A 891 -28.21 -16.21 -16.17
C ALA A 891 -29.09 -17.45 -16.40
N ASP A 892 -28.69 -18.32 -17.32
CA ASP A 892 -29.28 -19.67 -17.52
C ASP A 892 -28.45 -20.75 -16.84
N VAL A 893 -27.13 -20.54 -16.70
CA VAL A 893 -26.20 -21.47 -16.06
C VAL A 893 -25.18 -20.68 -15.25
N LEU A 894 -24.85 -21.18 -14.07
CA LEU A 894 -23.73 -20.69 -13.26
C LEU A 894 -22.47 -21.53 -13.53
N VAL A 895 -21.36 -20.87 -13.80
CA VAL A 895 -20.02 -21.45 -13.83
C VAL A 895 -19.22 -20.81 -12.71
N THR A 896 -18.74 -21.58 -11.77
CA THR A 896 -17.98 -21.06 -10.61
C THR A 896 -17.01 -22.13 -10.08
N ASP A 897 -16.29 -21.84 -8.99
CA ASP A 897 -15.30 -22.75 -8.40
C ASP A 897 -15.55 -22.97 -6.90
N TYR A 898 -14.86 -22.25 -6.01
CA TYR A 898 -14.94 -22.39 -4.55
C TYR A 898 -15.82 -21.29 -3.92
N SER A 899 -16.79 -20.78 -4.65
CA SER A 899 -17.65 -19.67 -4.22
C SER A 899 -18.97 -20.16 -3.63
N SER A 900 -19.37 -19.54 -2.51
CA SER A 900 -20.67 -19.80 -1.87
C SER A 900 -21.89 -19.39 -2.69
N ILE A 901 -21.70 -18.71 -3.83
CA ILE A 901 -22.78 -18.33 -4.77
C ILE A 901 -23.59 -19.53 -5.25
N VAL A 902 -23.00 -20.73 -5.21
CA VAL A 902 -23.67 -21.98 -5.59
C VAL A 902 -24.93 -22.23 -4.78
N PHE A 903 -24.91 -21.96 -3.47
CA PHE A 903 -26.05 -22.18 -2.57
C PHE A 903 -27.21 -21.23 -2.85
N ASP A 904 -26.90 -19.99 -3.22
CA ASP A 904 -27.92 -19.00 -3.59
C ASP A 904 -28.47 -19.28 -5.00
N PHE A 905 -27.60 -19.63 -5.97
CA PHE A 905 -28.03 -19.93 -7.34
C PHE A 905 -28.85 -21.21 -7.44
N ASP A 906 -28.57 -22.20 -6.59
CA ASP A 906 -29.30 -23.49 -6.52
C ASP A 906 -30.80 -23.28 -6.26
N LEU A 907 -31.16 -22.24 -5.51
CA LEU A 907 -32.56 -21.86 -5.29
C LEU A 907 -33.34 -21.58 -6.62
N THR A 908 -32.64 -21.24 -7.68
CA THR A 908 -33.22 -20.98 -9.00
C THR A 908 -33.57 -22.26 -9.75
N GLY A 909 -33.13 -23.43 -9.29
CA GLY A 909 -33.27 -24.73 -9.96
C GLY A 909 -32.56 -24.83 -11.31
N ARG A 910 -31.64 -23.90 -11.63
CA ARG A 910 -30.89 -23.85 -12.90
C ARG A 910 -29.57 -24.57 -12.77
N PRO A 911 -28.97 -25.03 -13.88
CA PRO A 911 -27.73 -25.79 -13.86
C PRO A 911 -26.55 -24.98 -13.28
N ILE A 912 -25.73 -25.68 -12.48
CA ILE A 912 -24.47 -25.18 -11.92
C ILE A 912 -23.37 -26.10 -12.41
N VAL A 913 -22.21 -25.55 -12.77
CA VAL A 913 -21.00 -26.29 -13.14
C VAL A 913 -19.82 -25.74 -12.32
N ILE A 914 -19.14 -26.64 -11.61
CA ILE A 914 -17.94 -26.30 -10.86
C ILE A 914 -16.72 -26.46 -11.78
N TYR A 915 -16.04 -25.35 -12.07
CA TYR A 915 -14.84 -25.31 -12.89
C TYR A 915 -13.61 -25.00 -12.02
N ALA A 916 -12.82 -26.03 -11.74
CA ALA A 916 -11.72 -25.98 -10.78
C ALA A 916 -10.42 -26.58 -11.36
N PRO A 917 -9.74 -25.89 -12.31
CA PRO A 917 -8.52 -26.39 -12.93
C PRO A 917 -7.33 -26.43 -11.97
N ASP A 918 -7.35 -25.63 -10.90
CA ASP A 918 -6.28 -25.47 -9.91
C ASP A 918 -6.61 -26.11 -8.55
N LEU A 919 -7.48 -27.11 -8.52
CA LEU A 919 -8.07 -27.64 -7.29
C LEU A 919 -7.04 -28.11 -6.26
N GLU A 920 -6.00 -28.86 -6.69
CA GLU A 920 -4.97 -29.36 -5.78
C GLU A 920 -4.18 -28.19 -5.16
N SER A 921 -3.74 -27.23 -5.98
CA SER A 921 -3.02 -26.06 -5.51
C SER A 921 -3.87 -25.22 -4.54
N TYR A 922 -5.16 -25.05 -4.86
CA TYR A 922 -6.06 -24.25 -4.02
C TYR A 922 -6.33 -24.92 -2.67
N ARG A 923 -6.53 -26.25 -2.66
CA ARG A 923 -6.78 -27.05 -1.45
C ARG A 923 -5.57 -27.11 -0.53
N ASP A 924 -4.38 -27.36 -1.11
CA ASP A 924 -3.19 -27.75 -0.32
C ASP A 924 -2.29 -26.55 0.04
N VAL A 925 -2.30 -25.49 -0.77
CA VAL A 925 -1.38 -24.36 -0.63
C VAL A 925 -2.08 -23.11 -0.09
N GLU A 926 -3.34 -22.80 -0.53
CA GLU A 926 -3.95 -21.51 -0.15
C GLU A 926 -4.64 -21.56 1.22
N ARG A 927 -5.78 -22.19 1.37
CA ARG A 927 -6.58 -22.13 2.63
C ARG A 927 -7.15 -23.44 3.13
N GLY A 928 -7.26 -24.44 2.26
CA GLY A 928 -8.03 -25.64 2.52
C GLY A 928 -9.54 -25.45 2.33
N LEU A 929 -10.28 -26.56 2.22
CA LEU A 929 -11.71 -26.60 1.94
C LEU A 929 -12.44 -27.44 3.00
N TYR A 930 -13.72 -27.11 3.27
CA TYR A 930 -14.59 -27.92 4.13
C TYR A 930 -15.22 -29.09 3.39
N GLY A 931 -15.65 -30.11 4.12
CA GLY A 931 -16.62 -31.11 3.70
C GLY A 931 -16.26 -31.96 2.47
N GLY A 932 -14.99 -32.04 2.08
CA GLY A 932 -14.62 -32.76 0.86
C GLY A 932 -15.01 -32.02 -0.43
N TRP A 933 -15.29 -30.71 -0.34
CA TRP A 933 -15.56 -29.84 -1.49
C TRP A 933 -14.38 -29.81 -2.47
N PRO A 934 -14.59 -29.78 -3.81
CA PRO A 934 -15.89 -29.80 -4.50
C PRO A 934 -16.37 -31.21 -4.90
N GLU A 935 -15.61 -32.27 -4.61
CA GLU A 935 -15.92 -33.65 -5.04
C GLU A 935 -17.19 -34.21 -4.37
N ALA A 936 -17.50 -33.75 -3.17
CA ALA A 936 -18.74 -34.10 -2.46
C ALA A 936 -19.96 -33.27 -2.89
N ALA A 937 -19.79 -32.29 -3.75
CA ALA A 937 -20.86 -31.43 -4.23
C ALA A 937 -21.80 -32.18 -5.21
N ALA A 938 -23.07 -31.77 -5.21
CA ALA A 938 -24.09 -32.39 -6.09
C ALA A 938 -23.97 -31.95 -7.56
N TRP A 939 -23.08 -31.00 -7.88
CA TRP A 939 -22.93 -30.39 -9.19
C TRP A 939 -21.74 -30.96 -9.96
N PRO A 940 -21.80 -30.98 -11.32
CA PRO A 940 -20.67 -31.43 -12.16
C PRO A 940 -19.38 -30.67 -11.86
N LEU A 941 -18.32 -31.42 -11.55
CA LEU A 941 -16.96 -30.92 -11.41
C LEU A 941 -16.18 -31.15 -12.70
N VAL A 942 -15.59 -30.11 -13.27
CA VAL A 942 -14.74 -30.16 -14.46
C VAL A 942 -13.43 -29.41 -14.22
N ARG A 943 -12.34 -29.91 -14.83
CA ARG A 943 -10.98 -29.38 -14.61
C ARG A 943 -10.37 -28.74 -15.84
N THR A 944 -10.94 -29.00 -17.01
CA THR A 944 -10.46 -28.43 -18.27
C THR A 944 -11.57 -27.65 -18.98
N GLN A 945 -11.18 -26.67 -19.78
CA GLN A 945 -12.14 -25.88 -20.55
C GLN A 945 -12.93 -26.77 -21.56
N SER A 946 -12.31 -27.80 -22.10
CA SER A 946 -12.98 -28.73 -23.03
C SER A 946 -14.08 -29.53 -22.33
N GLU A 947 -13.85 -30.00 -21.09
CA GLU A 947 -14.87 -30.68 -20.29
C GLU A 947 -16.01 -29.73 -19.96
N LEU A 948 -15.67 -28.47 -19.57
CA LEU A 948 -16.65 -27.40 -19.29
C LEU A 948 -17.55 -27.18 -20.50
N GLU A 949 -16.98 -26.99 -21.69
CA GLU A 949 -17.74 -26.80 -22.93
C GLU A 949 -18.70 -27.98 -23.24
N ALA A 950 -18.25 -29.20 -22.99
CA ALA A 950 -19.08 -30.40 -23.19
C ALA A 950 -20.27 -30.48 -22.24
N VAL A 951 -20.07 -30.10 -20.95
CA VAL A 951 -21.13 -30.04 -19.94
C VAL A 951 -22.10 -28.91 -20.27
N LEU A 952 -21.60 -27.73 -20.60
CA LEU A 952 -22.41 -26.55 -20.92
C LEU A 952 -23.31 -26.75 -22.13
N ARG A 953 -22.81 -27.38 -23.21
CA ARG A 953 -23.66 -27.70 -24.38
C ARG A 953 -24.87 -28.57 -24.01
N ARG A 954 -24.70 -29.52 -23.10
CA ARG A 954 -25.79 -30.34 -22.59
C ARG A 954 -26.77 -29.53 -21.71
N ALA A 955 -26.23 -28.72 -20.81
CA ALA A 955 -27.03 -27.88 -19.91
C ALA A 955 -27.88 -26.84 -20.71
N LEU A 956 -27.29 -26.22 -21.73
CA LEU A 956 -27.97 -25.22 -22.58
C LEU A 956 -28.98 -25.82 -23.56
N ALA A 957 -28.84 -27.13 -23.92
CA ALA A 957 -29.79 -27.83 -24.79
C ALA A 957 -31.05 -28.30 -24.03
N SER A 958 -31.03 -28.32 -22.68
CA SER A 958 -32.19 -28.67 -21.89
C SER A 958 -33.22 -27.53 -21.91
N PRO A 959 -34.54 -27.83 -21.83
CA PRO A 959 -35.57 -26.79 -21.74
C PRO A 959 -35.25 -25.85 -20.61
N ARG A 960 -35.25 -24.54 -20.88
CA ARG A 960 -35.01 -23.49 -19.90
C ARG A 960 -36.17 -23.48 -18.88
N SER A 961 -36.02 -24.20 -17.80
CA SER A 961 -36.99 -24.12 -16.71
C SER A 961 -36.88 -22.71 -16.08
N ALA A 962 -37.94 -21.92 -16.17
CA ALA A 962 -38.09 -20.76 -15.31
C ALA A 962 -38.44 -21.28 -13.89
N GLY A 963 -37.39 -21.76 -13.17
CA GLY A 963 -37.59 -22.18 -11.80
C GLY A 963 -38.19 -21.04 -10.97
N SER A 964 -39.32 -21.23 -10.36
CA SER A 964 -39.85 -20.31 -9.38
C SER A 964 -39.21 -20.60 -8.02
N VAL A 965 -38.50 -19.63 -7.48
CA VAL A 965 -37.95 -19.71 -6.13
C VAL A 965 -39.11 -19.78 -5.14
N ASP A 966 -39.12 -20.79 -4.25
CA ASP A 966 -40.12 -20.84 -3.19
C ASP A 966 -39.91 -19.65 -2.22
N PRO A 967 -40.90 -18.74 -2.09
CA PRO A 967 -40.74 -17.59 -1.23
C PRO A 967 -40.84 -17.91 0.28
N ALA A 968 -41.38 -19.07 0.65
CA ALA A 968 -41.71 -19.35 2.03
C ALA A 968 -40.49 -19.37 2.97
N PRO A 969 -39.37 -20.08 2.67
CA PRO A 969 -38.24 -20.12 3.58
C PRO A 969 -37.61 -18.73 3.81
N VAL A 970 -37.47 -17.92 2.75
CA VAL A 970 -36.89 -16.58 2.83
C VAL A 970 -37.77 -15.63 3.64
N LYS A 971 -39.10 -15.64 3.39
CA LYS A 971 -40.08 -14.80 4.11
C LYS A 971 -40.16 -15.18 5.58
N GLU A 972 -40.14 -16.47 5.89
CA GLU A 972 -40.18 -16.96 7.28
C GLU A 972 -38.93 -16.48 8.04
N ASN A 973 -37.73 -16.62 7.43
CA ASN A 973 -36.51 -16.18 8.08
C ASN A 973 -36.47 -14.66 8.27
N LEU A 974 -36.91 -13.88 7.28
CA LEU A 974 -37.04 -12.42 7.41
C LEU A 974 -37.99 -12.04 8.56
N ALA A 975 -39.13 -12.72 8.71
CA ALA A 975 -40.07 -12.48 9.79
C ALA A 975 -39.46 -12.79 11.19
N ARG A 976 -38.64 -13.85 11.30
CA ARG A 976 -37.92 -14.19 12.54
C ARG A 976 -36.89 -13.12 12.88
N ILE A 977 -36.10 -12.64 11.89
CA ILE A 977 -35.09 -11.58 12.06
C ILE A 977 -35.77 -10.28 12.46
N ARG A 978 -36.84 -9.88 11.77
CA ARG A 978 -37.60 -8.68 12.10
C ARG A 978 -38.13 -8.72 13.55
N ARG A 979 -38.69 -9.84 13.98
CA ARG A 979 -39.12 -10.02 15.38
C ARG A 979 -37.99 -9.82 16.36
N TRP A 980 -36.83 -10.47 16.12
CA TRP A 980 -35.64 -10.30 16.95
C TRP A 980 -35.21 -8.83 17.07
N ILE A 981 -35.18 -8.11 15.93
CA ILE A 981 -34.83 -6.69 15.90
C ILE A 981 -35.84 -5.84 16.70
N LEU A 982 -37.14 -6.05 16.51
CA LEU A 982 -38.19 -5.32 17.22
C LEU A 982 -38.14 -5.58 18.73
N ASP A 983 -38.00 -6.83 19.15
CA ASP A 983 -37.87 -7.21 20.56
C ASP A 983 -36.61 -6.56 21.18
N SER A 984 -35.50 -6.53 20.44
CA SER A 984 -34.27 -5.85 20.86
C SER A 984 -34.45 -4.33 21.01
N LEU A 985 -35.16 -3.68 20.08
CA LEU A 985 -35.47 -2.24 20.15
C LEU A 985 -36.39 -1.88 21.33
N ASP A 986 -37.25 -2.82 21.77
CA ASP A 986 -38.13 -2.67 22.91
C ASP A 986 -37.53 -3.09 24.25
N GLY A 987 -36.23 -3.47 24.26
CA GLY A 987 -35.53 -3.92 25.47
C GLY A 987 -36.01 -5.27 26.03
N LYS A 988 -36.73 -6.08 25.22
CA LYS A 988 -37.12 -7.44 25.55
C LYS A 988 -35.96 -8.40 25.26
N GLU A 989 -35.87 -9.49 26.03
CA GLU A 989 -35.02 -10.60 25.63
C GLU A 989 -35.61 -11.24 24.37
N PRO A 990 -34.94 -11.18 23.21
CA PRO A 990 -35.53 -11.79 22.01
C PRO A 990 -35.46 -13.31 22.11
N ILE A 991 -36.59 -13.97 21.80
CA ILE A 991 -36.82 -15.43 21.81
C ILE A 991 -36.17 -16.04 20.56
#